data_e2551e5167c956ae931b1caa0e4df3f7
#
_entry.id   e2551e5167c956ae931b1caa0e4df3f7
#
_cell.length_a   1.000
_cell.length_b   1.000
_cell.length_c   1.000
_cell.angle_alpha   90.00
_cell.angle_beta   90.00
_cell.angle_gamma   90.00
#
_symmetry.space_group_name_H-M   'P 1'
#
loop_
_entity.id
_entity.type
_entity.pdbx_description
1 polymer ?
#
loop_
_entity_poly.entity_id
_entity_poly.type
_entity_poly.pdbx_seq_one_letter_code
_entity_poly.pdbx_strand_id
1 'polypeptide(L)'
;MTVRPKKPLSLIHSSTYSETVARKDPTIRSLTQNLFRIAASIVLATALTPAASARIFTHIEGRTIEADLLSMYRDHVTFRRTEDRKTFTLPLNQFSVKDRNYILAQKEAGLINATTYKGSNQPSVAPVSKRQEHFGASKQIDKFLVNYWKAEGVEPAPIIDDATYLRRAYLKIIGRIPTYAEAVHFLNDTNPRKRSQLVDKLLDSPGYVSHNFNLWADILRAKTTGREGSRYGGIYYIPWLKDQVRRNVPYHNFVETLLTADGYPWDNPAVAYYLRDFGMPLDNMAMTAQIFLGTQMQCAQCHDHPTDVWSQKDFYELAAYTYGLKTGVNIQSDSPKLKEVTRRLKEATKKQNNGKIPGRQKPTPLSAGREFFDPLKWGVVHTERPLELPHDYQYDDAKPKDTVNPKVLFGNQSDAKLHDSAERVDSYVDWLVSKNNERFTLVIANRMWKHVMGKGLIEPVDEITDESVADDPELMEYLESLMIALDYDLKQYLRVLYNTQYFQRQAVIDNPDLPNDYHLEGPIFQRMSSEQIWDSFATLMTPDIDQMLNPVYKSNNGGIQYETGKKPAAAVYMDEWSPQKLASHITKMGDVYAAYFTARTKQNKANQDPALKGTRELAAIRKEFQTTRKEWNKMLNPDLGESDANTSMGMNMMAANFPRSKQKGKRNIADEKWIKNIRRASELQSPQGNGHLLQVFGQSDRMLIENSDDDGNVLQALFLMNSSQTNWLLAERSAPVMEARQAKTPEGKLETLYIGFLARKPTTPEMEALLPYFKEDPEKARQRIIWAMLNTQQFIFIQ
;
A
#
# COMPACT_ATOMS: atom_id res chain seq x y z
N MET A 1 32.60 -38.47 44.18
CA MET A 1 33.86 -39.08 43.69
C MET A 1 34.28 -38.32 42.49
N THR A 2 35.12 -37.38 42.75
CA THR A 2 36.31 -36.87 42.08
C THR A 2 36.86 -37.75 40.97
N VAL A 3 37.08 -37.20 39.77
CA VAL A 3 38.40 -37.06 39.18
C VAL A 3 38.37 -36.16 37.95
N ARG A 4 39.25 -35.19 37.97
CA ARG A 4 39.60 -34.20 36.96
C ARG A 4 40.72 -34.72 36.06
N PRO A 5 41.34 -33.92 35.21
CA PRO A 5 41.34 -33.91 33.74
C PRO A 5 42.73 -34.23 33.14
N LYS A 6 42.88 -34.25 31.85
CA LYS A 6 44.21 -34.10 31.20
C LYS A 6 44.16 -33.33 29.91
N LYS A 7 44.85 -32.25 29.87
CA LYS A 7 45.44 -31.51 28.80
C LYS A 7 46.81 -32.14 28.45
N PRO A 8 47.58 -31.59 27.52
CA PRO A 8 47.56 -31.55 26.06
C PRO A 8 48.82 -32.18 25.49
N LEU A 9 48.95 -32.30 24.18
CA LEU A 9 50.27 -32.46 23.56
C LEU A 9 50.34 -31.71 22.23
N SER A 10 51.33 -30.92 22.21
CA SER A 10 51.87 -29.99 21.23
C SER A 10 52.81 -30.70 20.26
N LEU A 11 52.99 -30.06 19.08
CA LEU A 11 54.21 -30.00 18.24
C LEU A 11 54.62 -31.28 17.45
N ILE A 12 54.94 -31.15 16.15
CA ILE A 12 56.20 -30.70 15.56
C ILE A 12 56.19 -30.93 14.08
N HIS A 13 56.62 -29.94 13.35
CA HIS A 13 57.51 -29.87 12.17
C HIS A 13 57.22 -30.64 10.88
N SER A 14 57.18 -29.81 9.88
CA SER A 14 58.15 -29.59 8.77
C SER A 14 58.04 -30.64 7.66
N SER A 15 57.99 -30.29 6.42
CA SER A 15 59.04 -29.73 5.61
C SER A 15 58.55 -29.60 4.16
N THR A 16 58.88 -28.52 3.55
CA THR A 16 59.42 -28.39 2.21
C THR A 16 59.32 -29.61 1.27
N TYR A 17 58.49 -29.48 0.24
CA TYR A 17 58.64 -29.99 -1.14
C TYR A 17 57.48 -29.40 -1.92
N SER A 18 57.52 -28.72 -3.03
CA SER A 18 58.58 -28.38 -3.97
C SER A 18 58.02 -27.22 -4.84
N GLU A 19 58.76 -26.16 -4.82
CA GLU A 19 58.65 -25.10 -5.85
C GLU A 19 59.34 -25.56 -7.12
N THR A 20 58.76 -26.46 -7.89
CA THR A 20 59.47 -26.78 -9.18
C THR A 20 58.62 -27.39 -10.28
N VAL A 21 57.28 -27.33 -10.19
CA VAL A 21 56.41 -27.85 -11.28
C VAL A 21 55.45 -26.84 -11.89
N ALA A 22 55.47 -25.57 -11.48
CA ALA A 22 54.54 -24.55 -12.00
C ALA A 22 55.17 -23.63 -13.09
N ARG A 23 55.98 -24.18 -13.98
CA ARG A 23 56.59 -23.39 -15.08
C ARG A 23 56.30 -23.96 -16.47
N LYS A 24 55.11 -24.41 -16.80
CA LYS A 24 54.77 -24.68 -18.22
C LYS A 24 53.26 -24.90 -18.49
N ASP A 25 52.40 -24.06 -18.02
CA ASP A 25 51.05 -24.06 -18.56
C ASP A 25 50.36 -22.66 -18.44
N PRO A 26 50.10 -21.95 -19.55
CA PRO A 26 49.49 -20.62 -19.54
C PRO A 26 48.03 -20.64 -19.08
N THR A 27 47.35 -21.77 -19.00
CA THR A 27 45.96 -21.90 -18.52
C THR A 27 45.85 -21.80 -17.00
N ILE A 28 46.88 -22.17 -16.25
CA ILE A 28 46.92 -22.08 -14.79
C ILE A 28 47.15 -20.65 -14.33
N ARG A 29 47.82 -19.83 -15.14
CA ARG A 29 48.02 -18.38 -14.80
C ARG A 29 46.72 -17.54 -14.91
N SER A 30 45.80 -17.93 -15.77
CA SER A 30 44.51 -17.26 -15.93
C SER A 30 43.54 -17.62 -14.79
N LEU A 31 43.59 -18.83 -14.29
CA LEU A 31 42.77 -19.30 -13.16
C LEU A 31 43.19 -18.68 -11.82
N THR A 32 44.50 -18.56 -11.59
CA THR A 32 44.98 -17.92 -10.33
C THR A 32 44.77 -16.39 -10.32
N GLN A 33 44.88 -15.72 -11.47
CA GLN A 33 44.53 -14.28 -11.55
C GLN A 33 43.02 -14.01 -11.43
N ASN A 34 42.19 -14.91 -11.91
CA ASN A 34 40.75 -14.79 -11.72
C ASN A 34 40.29 -15.12 -10.28
N LEU A 35 40.92 -16.11 -9.64
CA LEU A 35 40.65 -16.39 -8.21
C LEU A 35 41.13 -15.25 -7.28
N PHE A 36 42.24 -14.58 -7.62
CA PHE A 36 42.67 -13.41 -6.85
C PHE A 36 41.77 -12.17 -7.07
N ARG A 37 41.23 -12.01 -8.27
CA ARG A 37 40.22 -10.95 -8.54
C ARG A 37 38.87 -11.24 -7.88
N ILE A 38 38.45 -12.50 -7.84
CA ILE A 38 37.23 -12.92 -7.14
C ILE A 38 37.40 -12.83 -5.62
N ALA A 39 38.57 -13.21 -5.07
CA ALA A 39 38.86 -13.05 -3.64
C ALA A 39 38.97 -11.56 -3.23
N ALA A 40 39.57 -10.69 -4.05
CA ALA A 40 39.63 -9.27 -3.82
C ALA A 40 38.25 -8.59 -3.94
N SER A 41 37.38 -9.10 -4.84
CA SER A 41 36.01 -8.61 -4.97
C SER A 41 35.11 -9.08 -3.80
N ILE A 42 35.34 -10.28 -3.26
CA ILE A 42 34.60 -10.78 -2.08
C ILE A 42 35.07 -10.11 -0.79
N VAL A 43 36.35 -9.77 -0.64
CA VAL A 43 36.86 -9.03 0.52
C VAL A 43 36.42 -7.56 0.48
N LEU A 44 36.16 -6.97 -0.71
CA LEU A 44 35.64 -5.63 -0.84
C LEU A 44 34.08 -5.57 -0.67
N ALA A 45 33.38 -6.71 -0.87
CA ALA A 45 31.93 -6.80 -0.72
C ALA A 45 31.48 -7.13 0.72
N THR A 46 32.38 -7.65 1.57
CA THR A 46 32.08 -7.93 2.98
C THR A 46 32.49 -6.82 3.95
N ALA A 47 33.04 -5.69 3.44
CA ALA A 47 33.50 -4.58 4.24
C ALA A 47 32.58 -3.34 4.19
N LEU A 48 31.36 -3.42 3.67
CA LEU A 48 30.43 -2.30 3.58
C LEU A 48 28.99 -2.71 3.84
N THR A 49 28.72 -3.15 5.06
CA THR A 49 27.49 -2.78 5.75
C THR A 49 27.89 -1.82 6.87
N PRO A 50 27.86 -0.51 6.70
CA PRO A 50 27.80 0.35 7.84
C PRO A 50 26.35 0.25 8.36
N ALA A 51 26.15 -0.32 9.54
CA ALA A 51 25.14 0.23 10.42
C ALA A 51 25.24 1.75 10.29
N ALA A 52 24.15 2.47 10.13
CA ALA A 52 24.12 3.92 10.07
C ALA A 52 24.72 4.45 11.37
N SER A 53 26.04 4.61 11.43
CA SER A 53 26.71 5.21 12.55
C SER A 53 26.53 6.70 12.41
N ALA A 54 26.03 7.33 13.46
CA ALA A 54 25.93 8.76 13.60
C ALA A 54 27.21 9.43 13.07
N ARG A 55 27.02 10.41 12.20
CA ARG A 55 28.11 11.15 11.55
C ARG A 55 28.00 12.62 11.88
N ILE A 56 29.13 13.27 12.01
CA ILE A 56 29.18 14.72 12.16
C ILE A 56 29.04 15.38 10.79
N PHE A 57 27.96 16.16 10.62
CA PHE A 57 27.69 17.01 9.46
C PHE A 57 28.02 18.45 9.80
N THR A 58 28.61 19.19 8.86
CA THR A 58 29.07 20.58 9.04
C THR A 58 28.22 21.52 8.19
N HIS A 59 27.60 22.50 8.82
CA HIS A 59 26.92 23.61 8.17
C HIS A 59 27.92 24.56 7.50
N ILE A 60 27.51 25.25 6.45
CA ILE A 60 28.39 26.24 5.75
C ILE A 60 28.92 27.34 6.67
N GLU A 61 28.22 27.64 7.77
CA GLU A 61 28.66 28.61 8.81
C GLU A 61 29.57 27.97 9.86
N GLY A 62 30.03 26.74 9.67
CA GLY A 62 30.96 26.06 10.56
C GLY A 62 30.33 25.36 11.76
N ARG A 63 29.03 25.47 11.98
CA ARG A 63 28.33 24.71 13.03
C ARG A 63 28.28 23.23 12.66
N THR A 64 28.47 22.36 13.65
CA THR A 64 28.44 20.89 13.45
C THR A 64 27.27 20.25 14.17
N ILE A 65 26.80 19.15 13.64
CA ILE A 65 25.77 18.32 14.22
C ILE A 65 26.12 16.85 14.02
N GLU A 66 26.03 16.07 15.08
CA GLU A 66 26.12 14.62 15.00
C GLU A 66 24.71 14.03 14.79
N ALA A 67 24.50 13.35 13.69
CA ALA A 67 23.18 12.89 13.28
C ALA A 67 23.24 11.67 12.35
N ASP A 68 22.17 10.90 12.34
CA ASP A 68 21.90 9.88 11.35
C ASP A 68 21.24 10.50 10.13
N LEU A 69 21.72 10.15 8.96
CA LEU A 69 21.15 10.58 7.69
C LEU A 69 19.99 9.65 7.33
N LEU A 70 18.75 10.15 7.33
CA LEU A 70 17.55 9.35 7.14
C LEU A 70 17.07 9.33 5.69
N SER A 71 16.93 10.51 5.08
CA SER A 71 16.38 10.61 3.73
C SER A 71 16.80 11.89 3.03
N MET A 72 16.62 11.91 1.71
CA MET A 72 16.77 13.13 0.91
C MET A 72 15.60 13.26 -0.06
N TYR A 73 14.92 14.41 -0.02
CA TYR A 73 13.86 14.75 -0.96
C TYR A 73 14.21 16.04 -1.70
N ARG A 74 14.34 15.97 -3.03
CA ARG A 74 14.84 17.06 -3.88
C ARG A 74 16.21 17.55 -3.37
N ASP A 75 16.26 18.77 -2.85
CA ASP A 75 17.42 19.46 -2.27
C ASP A 75 17.37 19.58 -0.74
N HIS A 76 16.43 18.90 -0.09
CA HIS A 76 16.29 18.87 1.37
C HIS A 76 16.68 17.49 1.92
N VAL A 77 17.42 17.51 3.00
CA VAL A 77 17.98 16.34 3.65
C VAL A 77 17.44 16.23 5.06
N THR A 78 16.94 15.05 5.40
CA THR A 78 16.36 14.76 6.71
C THR A 78 17.36 13.99 7.55
N PHE A 79 17.54 14.43 8.78
CA PHE A 79 18.47 13.90 9.75
C PHE A 79 17.74 13.60 11.06
N ARG A 80 18.28 12.63 11.82
CA ARG A 80 17.95 12.42 13.23
C ARG A 80 19.19 12.74 14.07
N ARG A 81 19.12 13.77 14.90
CA ARG A 81 20.23 14.17 15.78
C ARG A 81 20.47 13.09 16.84
N THR A 82 21.72 12.75 17.07
CA THR A 82 22.11 11.69 18.02
C THR A 82 21.81 12.07 19.46
N GLU A 83 21.99 13.35 19.81
CA GLU A 83 21.88 13.86 21.16
C GLU A 83 20.45 13.79 21.76
N ASP A 84 19.42 14.14 20.96
CA ASP A 84 18.03 14.26 21.41
C ASP A 84 17.04 13.53 20.51
N ARG A 85 17.53 12.70 19.57
CA ARG A 85 16.73 11.93 18.58
C ARG A 85 15.75 12.75 17.76
N LYS A 86 15.83 14.09 17.80
CA LYS A 86 14.94 14.96 17.04
C LYS A 86 15.27 14.92 15.56
N THR A 87 14.21 14.76 14.78
CA THR A 87 14.29 14.79 13.32
C THR A 87 14.14 16.20 12.82
N PHE A 88 15.00 16.61 11.90
CA PHE A 88 14.95 17.92 11.24
C PHE A 88 15.37 17.80 9.79
N THR A 89 14.87 18.71 8.98
CA THR A 89 15.14 18.75 7.54
C THR A 89 15.80 20.08 7.19
N LEU A 90 16.94 20.00 6.53
CA LEU A 90 17.71 21.17 6.08
C LEU A 90 17.95 21.11 4.58
N PRO A 91 18.03 22.27 3.89
CA PRO A 91 18.44 22.33 2.50
C PRO A 91 19.87 21.80 2.33
N LEU A 92 20.10 21.03 1.26
CA LEU A 92 21.41 20.44 0.96
C LEU A 92 22.53 21.51 0.81
N ASN A 93 22.17 22.68 0.30
CA ASN A 93 23.10 23.79 0.11
C ASN A 93 23.62 24.41 1.43
N GLN A 94 23.01 24.09 2.57
CA GLN A 94 23.46 24.53 3.89
C GLN A 94 24.59 23.68 4.46
N PHE A 95 24.99 22.61 3.81
CA PHE A 95 26.07 21.73 4.26
C PHE A 95 27.39 22.04 3.55
N SER A 96 28.49 21.68 4.21
CA SER A 96 29.81 21.74 3.61
C SER A 96 29.89 20.97 2.29
N VAL A 97 30.77 21.32 1.38
CA VAL A 97 30.95 20.62 0.11
C VAL A 97 31.23 19.14 0.33
N LYS A 98 32.01 18.79 1.35
CA LYS A 98 32.35 17.42 1.72
C LYS A 98 31.10 16.62 2.13
N ASP A 99 30.22 17.23 2.93
CA ASP A 99 29.03 16.58 3.42
C ASP A 99 27.94 16.51 2.36
N ARG A 100 27.81 17.52 1.50
CA ARG A 100 26.95 17.45 0.30
C ARG A 100 27.30 16.28 -0.61
N ASN A 101 28.59 16.11 -0.91
CA ASN A 101 29.05 15.01 -1.75
C ASN A 101 28.79 13.64 -1.10
N TYR A 102 28.97 13.54 0.22
CA TYR A 102 28.65 12.34 0.96
C TYR A 102 27.15 12.02 0.90
N ILE A 103 26.28 13.00 1.16
CA ILE A 103 24.82 12.83 1.12
C ILE A 103 24.36 12.40 -0.27
N LEU A 104 24.87 13.01 -1.32
CA LEU A 104 24.56 12.65 -2.71
C LEU A 104 25.04 11.23 -3.04
N ALA A 105 26.22 10.84 -2.60
CA ALA A 105 26.74 9.49 -2.77
C ALA A 105 25.88 8.44 -2.04
N GLN A 106 25.40 8.73 -0.82
CA GLN A 106 24.46 7.85 -0.10
C GLN A 106 23.12 7.70 -0.83
N LYS A 107 22.65 8.80 -1.42
CA LYS A 107 21.44 8.79 -2.26
C LYS A 107 21.61 7.94 -3.52
N GLU A 108 22.73 8.13 -4.24
CA GLU A 108 23.05 7.36 -5.45
C GLU A 108 23.25 5.88 -5.15
N ALA A 109 23.84 5.56 -4.00
CA ALA A 109 24.00 4.19 -3.52
C ALA A 109 22.69 3.54 -3.02
N GLY A 110 21.58 4.30 -2.95
CA GLY A 110 20.30 3.82 -2.44
C GLY A 110 20.27 3.52 -0.94
N LEU A 111 21.24 4.05 -0.20
CA LEU A 111 21.41 3.83 1.25
C LEU A 111 20.59 4.79 2.11
N ILE A 112 20.02 5.83 1.52
CA ILE A 112 19.06 6.74 2.17
C ILE A 112 17.77 6.79 1.35
N ASN A 113 16.64 6.94 2.03
CA ASN A 113 15.33 7.01 1.40
C ASN A 113 15.27 8.23 0.48
N ALA A 114 15.42 8.01 -0.82
CA ALA A 114 15.16 9.04 -1.81
C ALA A 114 13.65 9.17 -1.98
N THR A 115 13.03 10.10 -1.28
CA THR A 115 11.61 10.45 -1.49
C THR A 115 11.44 11.29 -2.76
N THR A 116 12.08 10.87 -3.85
CA THR A 116 11.78 11.41 -5.18
C THR A 116 11.07 10.35 -5.98
N TYR A 117 9.79 10.51 -6.11
CA TYR A 117 9.00 9.82 -7.12
C TYR A 117 9.41 10.34 -8.52
N LYS A 118 10.51 9.83 -9.03
CA LYS A 118 10.72 9.72 -10.47
C LYS A 118 10.34 8.31 -10.81
N GLY A 119 9.23 8.14 -11.51
CA GLY A 119 8.83 6.86 -12.07
C GLY A 119 10.00 6.29 -12.89
N SER A 120 10.83 5.47 -12.27
CA SER A 120 11.81 4.70 -13.01
C SER A 120 11.11 3.43 -13.50
N ASN A 121 10.92 3.35 -14.81
CA ASN A 121 10.41 2.16 -15.52
C ASN A 121 11.44 1.01 -15.54
N GLN A 122 12.27 0.86 -14.52
CA GLN A 122 13.18 -0.29 -14.46
C GLN A 122 12.69 -1.28 -13.41
N PRO A 123 12.35 -2.51 -13.80
CA PRO A 123 12.04 -3.58 -12.85
C PRO A 123 13.31 -3.91 -12.06
N SER A 124 13.19 -4.00 -10.73
CA SER A 124 14.26 -4.54 -9.90
C SER A 124 14.37 -6.04 -10.18
N VAL A 125 15.42 -6.44 -10.92
CA VAL A 125 15.69 -7.86 -11.18
C VAL A 125 16.36 -8.44 -9.95
N ALA A 126 15.70 -9.37 -9.27
CA ALA A 126 16.32 -10.15 -8.20
C ALA A 126 17.48 -11.00 -8.77
N PRO A 127 18.61 -11.14 -8.05
CA PRO A 127 19.76 -11.90 -8.54
C PRO A 127 19.38 -13.36 -8.88
N VAL A 128 19.82 -13.83 -10.04
CA VAL A 128 19.52 -15.16 -10.60
C VAL A 128 19.93 -16.31 -9.67
N SER A 129 20.83 -16.08 -8.71
CA SER A 129 21.35 -17.08 -7.77
C SER A 129 20.33 -17.66 -6.79
N LYS A 130 19.22 -16.94 -6.50
CA LYS A 130 18.19 -17.41 -5.57
C LYS A 130 17.12 -18.33 -6.19
N ARG A 131 17.08 -18.49 -7.51
CA ARG A 131 16.04 -19.28 -8.19
C ARG A 131 16.03 -20.78 -7.83
N GLN A 132 17.19 -21.39 -7.59
CA GLN A 132 17.26 -22.82 -7.27
C GLN A 132 16.76 -23.15 -5.86
N GLU A 133 16.95 -22.23 -4.90
CA GLU A 133 16.50 -22.39 -3.52
C GLU A 133 14.97 -22.39 -3.42
N HIS A 134 14.28 -21.62 -4.26
CA HIS A 134 12.82 -21.50 -4.23
C HIS A 134 12.11 -22.80 -4.63
N PHE A 135 12.63 -23.54 -5.62
CA PHE A 135 12.04 -24.84 -5.99
C PHE A 135 12.22 -25.90 -4.90
N GLY A 136 13.31 -25.81 -4.11
CA GLY A 136 13.51 -26.64 -2.93
C GLY A 136 12.44 -26.39 -1.88
N ALA A 137 12.19 -25.13 -1.57
CA ALA A 137 11.18 -24.70 -0.58
C ALA A 137 9.75 -25.05 -1.03
N SER A 138 9.38 -24.82 -2.31
CA SER A 138 8.07 -25.21 -2.82
C SER A 138 7.82 -26.72 -2.73
N LYS A 139 8.83 -27.55 -3.06
CA LYS A 139 8.74 -29.00 -2.91
C LYS A 139 8.64 -29.45 -1.45
N GLN A 140 9.25 -28.72 -0.53
CA GLN A 140 9.16 -29.01 0.90
C GLN A 140 7.75 -28.74 1.41
N ILE A 141 7.12 -27.65 1.01
CA ILE A 141 5.69 -27.37 1.29
C ILE A 141 4.82 -28.50 0.75
N ASP A 142 5.00 -28.87 -0.52
CA ASP A 142 4.22 -29.96 -1.13
C ASP A 142 4.42 -31.31 -0.38
N LYS A 143 5.60 -31.52 0.22
CA LYS A 143 5.88 -32.72 1.03
C LYS A 143 5.12 -32.72 2.35
N PHE A 144 5.01 -31.58 3.05
CA PHE A 144 4.19 -31.46 4.26
C PHE A 144 2.72 -31.79 3.93
N LEU A 145 2.17 -31.20 2.89
CA LEU A 145 0.80 -31.46 2.44
C LEU A 145 0.57 -32.93 2.06
N VAL A 146 1.52 -33.57 1.38
CA VAL A 146 1.43 -35.02 1.07
C VAL A 146 1.41 -35.86 2.34
N ASN A 147 2.20 -35.50 3.34
CA ASN A 147 2.19 -36.19 4.64
C ASN A 147 0.88 -35.96 5.39
N TYR A 148 0.36 -34.75 5.39
CA TYR A 148 -0.93 -34.37 5.97
C TYR A 148 -2.07 -35.18 5.35
N TRP A 149 -2.20 -35.20 4.00
CA TRP A 149 -3.25 -35.97 3.31
C TRP A 149 -3.20 -37.46 3.62
N LYS A 150 -1.99 -38.02 3.78
CA LYS A 150 -1.83 -39.45 4.17
C LYS A 150 -2.27 -39.69 5.61
N ALA A 151 -2.01 -38.75 6.50
CA ALA A 151 -2.41 -38.86 7.90
C ALA A 151 -3.92 -38.75 8.04
N GLU A 152 -4.56 -37.82 7.33
CA GLU A 152 -5.99 -37.59 7.35
C GLU A 152 -6.79 -38.58 6.44
N GLY A 153 -6.11 -39.34 5.60
CA GLY A 153 -6.76 -40.26 4.66
C GLY A 153 -7.52 -39.58 3.54
N VAL A 154 -7.08 -38.39 3.15
CA VAL A 154 -7.74 -37.52 2.17
C VAL A 154 -7.00 -37.55 0.83
N GLU A 155 -7.77 -37.58 -0.26
CA GLU A 155 -7.25 -37.51 -1.61
C GLU A 155 -7.17 -36.03 -2.06
N PRO A 156 -5.99 -35.55 -2.48
CA PRO A 156 -5.85 -34.17 -2.96
C PRO A 156 -6.57 -33.97 -4.29
N ALA A 157 -7.10 -32.75 -4.49
CA ALA A 157 -7.72 -32.36 -5.76
C ALA A 157 -6.72 -32.50 -6.95
N PRO A 158 -7.19 -32.79 -8.18
CA PRO A 158 -6.33 -33.00 -9.33
C PRO A 158 -5.58 -31.71 -9.74
N ILE A 159 -4.47 -31.89 -10.46
CA ILE A 159 -3.73 -30.77 -11.07
C ILE A 159 -4.55 -30.18 -12.22
N ILE A 160 -4.69 -28.86 -12.26
CA ILE A 160 -5.41 -28.12 -13.29
C ILE A 160 -4.62 -28.02 -14.61
N ASP A 161 -5.37 -27.83 -15.69
CA ASP A 161 -4.80 -27.58 -17.01
C ASP A 161 -4.12 -26.21 -17.13
N ASP A 162 -3.44 -25.97 -18.23
CA ASP A 162 -2.68 -24.75 -18.45
C ASP A 162 -3.58 -23.50 -18.62
N ALA A 163 -4.79 -23.65 -19.13
CA ALA A 163 -5.71 -22.54 -19.32
C ALA A 163 -6.26 -22.05 -17.97
N THR A 164 -6.69 -22.98 -17.13
CA THR A 164 -7.13 -22.70 -15.75
C THR A 164 -5.98 -22.12 -14.92
N TYR A 165 -4.79 -22.70 -15.01
CA TYR A 165 -3.58 -22.20 -14.34
C TYR A 165 -3.24 -20.77 -14.77
N LEU A 166 -3.23 -20.47 -16.07
CA LEU A 166 -2.96 -19.15 -16.60
C LEU A 166 -3.89 -18.11 -15.99
N ARG A 167 -5.19 -18.37 -16.03
CA ARG A 167 -6.18 -17.45 -15.50
C ARG A 167 -6.01 -17.22 -14.00
N ARG A 168 -5.82 -18.29 -13.22
CA ARG A 168 -5.55 -18.23 -11.78
C ARG A 168 -4.29 -17.40 -11.49
N ALA A 169 -3.19 -17.68 -12.18
CA ALA A 169 -1.93 -16.97 -11.97
C ALA A 169 -2.07 -15.46 -12.22
N TYR A 170 -2.75 -15.06 -13.30
CA TYR A 170 -3.00 -13.64 -13.58
C TYR A 170 -3.86 -12.99 -12.51
N LEU A 171 -4.95 -13.62 -12.10
CA LEU A 171 -5.84 -13.08 -11.07
C LEU A 171 -5.15 -12.99 -9.70
N LYS A 172 -4.44 -14.03 -9.27
CA LYS A 172 -3.81 -14.08 -7.95
C LYS A 172 -2.54 -13.24 -7.84
N ILE A 173 -1.75 -13.10 -8.91
CA ILE A 173 -0.47 -12.37 -8.85
C ILE A 173 -0.64 -10.91 -9.23
N ILE A 174 -1.42 -10.61 -10.27
CA ILE A 174 -1.57 -9.22 -10.77
C ILE A 174 -2.99 -8.69 -10.75
N GLY A 175 -3.97 -9.47 -10.30
CA GLY A 175 -5.34 -9.00 -10.03
C GLY A 175 -6.18 -8.69 -11.27
N ARG A 176 -5.88 -9.28 -12.44
CA ARG A 176 -6.67 -9.15 -13.67
C ARG A 176 -6.61 -10.42 -14.51
N ILE A 177 -7.53 -10.57 -15.44
CA ILE A 177 -7.44 -11.64 -16.45
C ILE A 177 -6.29 -11.36 -17.44
N PRO A 178 -5.72 -12.39 -18.09
CA PRO A 178 -4.77 -12.18 -19.19
C PRO A 178 -5.46 -11.53 -20.38
N THR A 179 -4.72 -10.73 -21.15
CA THR A 179 -5.16 -10.30 -22.49
C THR A 179 -5.18 -11.46 -23.44
N TYR A 180 -5.86 -11.32 -24.59
CA TYR A 180 -5.85 -12.32 -25.65
C TYR A 180 -4.43 -12.69 -26.09
N ALA A 181 -3.56 -11.71 -26.31
CA ALA A 181 -2.18 -11.94 -26.72
C ALA A 181 -1.35 -12.70 -25.64
N GLU A 182 -1.51 -12.34 -24.37
CA GLU A 182 -0.87 -13.03 -23.24
C GLU A 182 -1.33 -14.49 -23.15
N ALA A 183 -2.64 -14.72 -23.31
CA ALA A 183 -3.21 -16.06 -23.28
C ALA A 183 -2.73 -16.93 -24.44
N VAL A 184 -2.79 -16.44 -25.67
CA VAL A 184 -2.30 -17.15 -26.85
C VAL A 184 -0.80 -17.49 -26.73
N HIS A 185 0.00 -16.54 -26.25
CA HIS A 185 1.44 -16.75 -26.07
C HIS A 185 1.71 -17.90 -25.08
N PHE A 186 1.06 -17.90 -23.92
CA PHE A 186 1.26 -18.91 -22.89
C PHE A 186 0.73 -20.29 -23.31
N LEU A 187 -0.46 -20.34 -23.92
CA LEU A 187 -1.10 -21.61 -24.31
C LEU A 187 -0.32 -22.32 -25.42
N ASN A 188 0.33 -21.56 -26.31
CA ASN A 188 1.16 -22.11 -27.39
C ASN A 188 2.62 -22.37 -26.98
N ASP A 189 3.05 -21.94 -25.80
CA ASP A 189 4.39 -22.21 -25.28
C ASP A 189 4.51 -23.69 -24.88
N THR A 190 5.47 -24.39 -25.45
CA THR A 190 5.77 -25.82 -25.20
C THR A 190 6.82 -26.02 -24.11
N ASN A 191 7.35 -24.93 -23.53
CA ASN A 191 8.38 -25.01 -22.49
C ASN A 191 7.83 -25.67 -21.23
N PRO A 192 8.42 -26.78 -20.72
CA PRO A 192 7.94 -27.46 -19.50
C PRO A 192 8.02 -26.57 -18.24
N ARG A 193 8.81 -25.50 -18.26
CA ARG A 193 8.94 -24.53 -17.16
C ARG A 193 8.07 -23.27 -17.35
N LYS A 194 7.16 -23.25 -18.33
CA LYS A 194 6.36 -22.05 -18.65
C LYS A 194 5.54 -21.52 -17.47
N ARG A 195 5.04 -22.40 -16.59
CA ARG A 195 4.28 -22.00 -15.38
C ARG A 195 5.17 -21.21 -14.41
N SER A 196 6.34 -21.70 -14.08
CA SER A 196 7.26 -20.97 -13.18
C SER A 196 7.83 -19.68 -13.81
N GLN A 197 8.07 -19.69 -15.12
CA GLN A 197 8.48 -18.49 -15.84
C GLN A 197 7.36 -17.43 -15.87
N LEU A 198 6.12 -17.86 -15.96
CA LEU A 198 4.96 -16.97 -15.84
C LEU A 198 4.91 -16.31 -14.45
N VAL A 199 5.09 -17.08 -13.38
CA VAL A 199 5.15 -16.55 -12.01
C VAL A 199 6.21 -15.46 -11.90
N ASP A 200 7.45 -15.73 -12.36
CA ASP A 200 8.54 -14.75 -12.36
C ASP A 200 8.16 -13.47 -13.13
N LYS A 201 7.61 -13.62 -14.34
CA LYS A 201 7.18 -12.51 -15.18
C LYS A 201 6.11 -11.65 -14.50
N LEU A 202 5.12 -12.28 -13.88
CA LEU A 202 4.00 -11.56 -13.26
C LEU A 202 4.43 -10.86 -11.96
N LEU A 203 5.26 -11.50 -11.12
CA LEU A 203 5.81 -10.89 -9.90
C LEU A 203 6.68 -9.66 -10.19
N ASP A 204 7.33 -9.59 -11.34
CA ASP A 204 8.16 -8.45 -11.73
C ASP A 204 7.41 -7.40 -12.58
N SER A 205 6.09 -7.57 -12.75
CA SER A 205 5.27 -6.65 -13.55
C SER A 205 4.72 -5.47 -12.73
N PRO A 206 4.36 -4.35 -13.37
CA PRO A 206 3.62 -3.27 -12.72
C PRO A 206 2.27 -3.72 -12.16
N GLY A 207 1.66 -4.75 -12.75
CA GLY A 207 0.41 -5.34 -12.29
C GLY A 207 0.51 -5.91 -10.88
N TYR A 208 1.66 -6.50 -10.52
CA TYR A 208 1.95 -6.97 -9.16
C TYR A 208 1.86 -5.81 -8.13
N VAL A 209 2.48 -4.68 -8.44
CA VAL A 209 2.44 -3.51 -7.57
C VAL A 209 1.00 -3.02 -7.38
N SER A 210 0.22 -2.98 -8.47
CA SER A 210 -1.16 -2.53 -8.46
C SER A 210 -2.05 -3.43 -7.60
N HIS A 211 -1.92 -4.75 -7.75
CA HIS A 211 -2.72 -5.74 -7.01
C HIS A 211 -2.35 -5.78 -5.53
N ASN A 212 -1.06 -5.90 -5.21
CA ASN A 212 -0.61 -5.94 -3.82
C ASN A 212 -0.78 -4.60 -3.08
N PHE A 213 -0.78 -3.48 -3.80
CA PHE A 213 -1.19 -2.22 -3.19
C PHE A 213 -2.64 -2.28 -2.67
N ASN A 214 -3.58 -2.89 -3.40
CA ASN A 214 -4.97 -3.00 -2.93
C ASN A 214 -5.04 -3.83 -1.63
N LEU A 215 -4.30 -4.93 -1.54
CA LEU A 215 -4.18 -5.73 -0.32
C LEU A 215 -3.65 -4.87 0.86
N TRP A 216 -2.49 -4.24 0.69
CA TRP A 216 -1.89 -3.43 1.76
C TRP A 216 -2.72 -2.20 2.11
N ALA A 217 -3.40 -1.61 1.12
CA ALA A 217 -4.26 -0.47 1.36
C ALA A 217 -5.52 -0.84 2.16
N ASP A 218 -5.99 -2.07 2.06
CA ASP A 218 -7.09 -2.58 2.88
C ASP A 218 -6.61 -2.91 4.30
N ILE A 219 -5.56 -3.67 4.44
CA ILE A 219 -4.95 -4.01 5.75
C ILE A 219 -4.58 -2.74 6.53
N LEU A 220 -3.92 -1.77 5.90
CA LEU A 220 -3.48 -0.52 6.52
C LEU A 220 -4.54 0.60 6.47
N ARG A 221 -5.73 0.30 6.04
CA ARG A 221 -6.87 1.22 5.95
C ARG A 221 -6.55 2.53 5.22
N ALA A 222 -5.72 2.46 4.15
CA ALA A 222 -5.26 3.63 3.39
C ALA A 222 -6.36 4.19 2.49
N LYS A 223 -6.73 5.47 2.68
CA LYS A 223 -7.82 6.17 1.96
C LYS A 223 -7.33 7.37 1.19
N THR A 224 -7.98 7.65 0.06
CA THR A 224 -7.87 8.94 -0.65
C THR A 224 -8.98 9.91 -0.29
N THR A 225 -10.02 9.44 0.39
CA THR A 225 -11.21 10.21 0.75
C THR A 225 -11.46 10.12 2.25
N GLY A 226 -12.22 11.04 2.77
CA GLY A 226 -12.57 11.05 4.19
C GLY A 226 -12.57 12.46 4.77
N ARG A 227 -12.95 12.58 6.02
CA ARG A 227 -12.76 13.78 6.82
C ARG A 227 -11.42 13.68 7.55
N GLU A 228 -10.74 14.80 7.77
CA GLU A 228 -9.53 14.88 8.60
C GLU A 228 -8.24 14.27 7.99
N GLY A 229 -7.36 13.70 8.83
CA GLY A 229 -6.00 13.31 8.48
C GLY A 229 -5.84 12.38 7.28
N SER A 230 -6.81 11.50 7.03
CA SER A 230 -6.77 10.57 5.92
C SER A 230 -6.74 11.24 4.53
N ARG A 231 -7.28 12.46 4.40
CA ARG A 231 -7.23 13.21 3.14
C ARG A 231 -5.83 13.71 2.80
N TYR A 232 -5.14 14.25 3.81
CA TYR A 232 -3.79 14.78 3.64
C TYR A 232 -2.77 13.65 3.56
N GLY A 233 -2.95 12.64 4.42
CA GLY A 233 -2.12 11.45 4.40
C GLY A 233 -2.19 10.73 3.07
N GLY A 234 -3.38 10.44 2.54
CA GLY A 234 -3.57 9.60 1.37
C GLY A 234 -2.81 10.03 0.12
N ILE A 235 -2.64 11.34 -0.11
CA ILE A 235 -1.94 11.87 -1.28
C ILE A 235 -0.45 11.50 -1.26
N TYR A 236 0.17 11.47 -0.10
CA TYR A 236 1.56 11.14 0.09
C TYR A 236 1.74 9.66 0.41
N TYR A 237 0.81 9.09 1.17
CA TYR A 237 0.85 7.72 1.66
C TYR A 237 0.67 6.68 0.55
N ILE A 238 -0.31 6.87 -0.33
CA ILE A 238 -0.60 5.90 -1.40
C ILE A 238 0.57 5.72 -2.36
N PRO A 239 1.20 6.78 -2.89
CA PRO A 239 2.41 6.64 -3.70
C PRO A 239 3.57 6.00 -2.94
N TRP A 240 3.72 6.30 -1.65
CA TRP A 240 4.73 5.70 -0.80
C TRP A 240 4.49 4.20 -0.60
N LEU A 241 3.26 3.77 -0.28
CA LEU A 241 2.90 2.35 -0.18
C LEU A 241 3.20 1.59 -1.48
N LYS A 242 2.79 2.14 -2.62
CA LYS A 242 3.11 1.56 -3.93
C LYS A 242 4.61 1.45 -4.17
N ASP A 243 5.37 2.41 -3.72
CA ASP A 243 6.83 2.40 -3.83
C ASP A 243 7.46 1.34 -2.91
N GLN A 244 6.97 1.15 -1.69
CA GLN A 244 7.41 0.04 -0.82
C GLN A 244 7.20 -1.32 -1.49
N VAL A 245 6.02 -1.57 -2.05
CA VAL A 245 5.70 -2.81 -2.78
C VAL A 245 6.57 -2.96 -4.03
N ARG A 246 6.77 -1.88 -4.81
CA ARG A 246 7.60 -1.90 -6.02
C ARG A 246 9.04 -2.23 -5.72
N ARG A 247 9.60 -1.60 -4.69
CA ARG A 247 10.97 -1.81 -4.24
C ARG A 247 11.15 -3.14 -3.51
N ASN A 248 10.05 -3.83 -3.22
CA ASN A 248 10.07 -5.06 -2.44
C ASN A 248 10.85 -4.89 -1.12
N VAL A 249 10.53 -3.83 -0.39
CA VAL A 249 11.18 -3.57 0.91
C VAL A 249 10.86 -4.73 1.85
N PRO A 250 11.84 -5.33 2.54
CA PRO A 250 11.60 -6.39 3.50
C PRO A 250 10.53 -6.01 4.51
N TYR A 251 9.61 -6.92 4.81
CA TYR A 251 8.41 -6.59 5.58
C TYR A 251 8.72 -6.00 6.96
N HIS A 252 9.70 -6.53 7.67
CA HIS A 252 10.12 -5.98 8.96
C HIS A 252 10.60 -4.52 8.85
N ASN A 253 11.40 -4.18 7.82
CA ASN A 253 11.87 -2.80 7.58
C ASN A 253 10.72 -1.88 7.14
N PHE A 254 9.75 -2.42 6.39
CA PHE A 254 8.54 -1.68 6.02
C PHE A 254 7.73 -1.31 7.27
N VAL A 255 7.51 -2.26 8.19
CA VAL A 255 6.78 -2.03 9.44
C VAL A 255 7.55 -1.10 10.38
N GLU A 256 8.86 -1.27 10.50
CA GLU A 256 9.74 -0.35 11.24
C GLU A 256 9.58 1.09 10.74
N THR A 257 9.74 1.31 9.42
CA THR A 257 9.57 2.64 8.82
C THR A 257 8.19 3.22 9.07
N LEU A 258 7.16 2.37 9.08
CA LEU A 258 5.77 2.79 9.29
C LEU A 258 5.53 3.26 10.73
N LEU A 259 6.03 2.50 11.71
CA LEU A 259 5.73 2.72 13.12
C LEU A 259 6.67 3.71 13.82
N THR A 260 7.88 3.94 13.29
CA THR A 260 8.79 4.99 13.80
C THR A 260 8.58 6.33 13.13
N ALA A 261 7.54 6.48 12.30
CA ALA A 261 7.32 7.69 11.51
C ALA A 261 6.87 8.88 12.35
N ASP A 262 7.54 10.01 12.19
CA ASP A 262 7.18 11.32 12.73
C ASP A 262 7.33 12.44 11.67
N GLY A 263 6.95 13.66 12.00
CA GLY A 263 7.03 14.80 11.09
C GLY A 263 5.76 15.07 10.29
N TYR A 264 5.91 15.61 9.10
CA TYR A 264 4.81 15.93 8.19
C TYR A 264 4.68 14.93 7.05
N PRO A 265 3.47 14.68 6.50
CA PRO A 265 3.26 13.68 5.46
C PRO A 265 3.94 14.00 4.11
N TRP A 266 4.29 15.25 3.84
CA TRP A 266 5.05 15.62 2.64
C TRP A 266 6.57 15.43 2.79
N ASP A 267 7.06 15.30 4.02
CA ASP A 267 8.45 14.99 4.32
C ASP A 267 8.63 13.50 4.65
N ASN A 268 7.68 12.93 5.41
CA ASN A 268 7.63 11.52 5.78
C ASN A 268 6.22 10.95 5.54
N PRO A 269 5.95 10.37 4.36
CA PRO A 269 4.62 9.86 4.03
C PRO A 269 4.08 8.77 4.97
N ALA A 270 4.95 8.03 5.65
CA ALA A 270 4.58 6.96 6.57
C ALA A 270 3.77 7.45 7.78
N VAL A 271 3.92 8.74 8.18
CA VAL A 271 3.11 9.34 9.27
C VAL A 271 1.61 9.28 9.03
N ALA A 272 1.19 9.05 7.78
CA ALA A 272 -0.22 8.93 7.45
C ALA A 272 -0.87 7.71 8.11
N TYR A 273 -0.11 6.71 8.51
CA TYR A 273 -0.56 5.60 9.33
C TYR A 273 -1.17 6.10 10.65
N TYR A 274 -0.46 6.98 11.36
CA TYR A 274 -0.96 7.61 12.59
C TYR A 274 -2.05 8.65 12.34
N LEU A 275 -1.96 9.39 11.23
CA LEU A 275 -2.98 10.37 10.85
C LEU A 275 -4.32 9.71 10.45
N ARG A 276 -4.33 8.41 10.18
CA ARG A 276 -5.55 7.65 9.93
C ARG A 276 -6.45 7.62 11.16
N ASP A 277 -5.88 7.46 12.34
CA ASP A 277 -6.56 7.42 13.63
C ASP A 277 -6.31 8.73 14.43
N PHE A 278 -6.47 9.85 13.73
CA PHE A 278 -6.21 11.19 14.22
C PHE A 278 -6.85 11.47 15.58
N GLY A 279 -6.01 11.73 16.58
CA GLY A 279 -6.46 12.02 17.95
C GLY A 279 -6.90 10.80 18.76
N MET A 280 -6.76 9.58 18.23
CA MET A 280 -7.16 8.32 18.85
C MET A 280 -5.98 7.35 18.99
N PRO A 281 -4.99 7.64 19.84
CA PRO A 281 -3.77 6.82 19.96
C PRO A 281 -4.05 5.40 20.50
N LEU A 282 -5.08 5.22 21.32
CA LEU A 282 -5.46 3.90 21.84
C LEU A 282 -6.05 3.02 20.73
N ASP A 283 -6.97 3.58 19.93
CA ASP A 283 -7.51 2.85 18.76
C ASP A 283 -6.40 2.50 17.76
N ASN A 284 -5.43 3.41 17.55
CA ASN A 284 -4.29 3.12 16.68
C ASN A 284 -3.45 1.95 17.20
N MET A 285 -3.20 1.86 18.52
CA MET A 285 -2.48 0.74 19.11
C MET A 285 -3.27 -0.56 18.98
N ALA A 286 -4.58 -0.56 19.26
CA ALA A 286 -5.41 -1.75 19.08
C ALA A 286 -5.36 -2.27 17.64
N MET A 287 -5.48 -1.36 16.64
CA MET A 287 -5.33 -1.72 15.23
C MET A 287 -3.92 -2.22 14.88
N THR A 288 -2.89 -1.64 15.50
CA THR A 288 -1.50 -2.07 15.29
C THR A 288 -1.28 -3.50 15.79
N ALA A 289 -1.80 -3.84 16.96
CA ALA A 289 -1.76 -5.19 17.50
C ALA A 289 -2.52 -6.19 16.60
N GLN A 290 -3.69 -5.84 16.14
CA GLN A 290 -4.48 -6.67 15.23
C GLN A 290 -3.79 -6.87 13.87
N ILE A 291 -3.23 -5.81 13.27
CA ILE A 291 -2.55 -5.90 11.97
C ILE A 291 -1.29 -6.76 12.03
N PHE A 292 -0.43 -6.52 13.02
CA PHE A 292 0.94 -7.05 13.02
C PHE A 292 1.14 -8.24 13.95
N LEU A 293 0.28 -8.41 14.96
CA LEU A 293 0.34 -9.50 15.92
C LEU A 293 -0.87 -10.43 15.86
N GLY A 294 -1.87 -10.13 15.02
CA GLY A 294 -3.12 -10.90 14.97
C GLY A 294 -3.85 -10.93 16.31
N THR A 295 -3.72 -9.88 17.12
CA THR A 295 -4.27 -9.83 18.47
C THR A 295 -5.32 -8.73 18.56
N GLN A 296 -6.57 -9.11 18.75
CA GLN A 296 -7.68 -8.18 18.90
C GLN A 296 -7.76 -7.67 20.33
N MET A 297 -7.41 -6.41 20.56
CA MET A 297 -7.38 -5.80 21.89
C MET A 297 -8.37 -4.65 22.09
N GLN A 298 -9.31 -4.43 21.15
CA GLN A 298 -10.25 -3.31 21.27
C GLN A 298 -11.10 -3.38 22.54
N CYS A 299 -11.53 -4.58 22.94
CA CYS A 299 -12.31 -4.78 24.17
C CYS A 299 -11.51 -4.42 25.42
N ALA A 300 -10.21 -4.72 25.41
CA ALA A 300 -9.30 -4.45 26.53
C ALA A 300 -9.06 -2.94 26.80
N GLN A 301 -9.53 -2.04 25.93
CA GLN A 301 -9.54 -0.60 26.24
C GLN A 301 -10.47 -0.23 27.40
N CYS A 302 -11.56 -0.99 27.59
CA CYS A 302 -12.59 -0.64 28.57
C CYS A 302 -12.71 -1.64 29.74
N HIS A 303 -12.39 -2.90 29.52
CA HIS A 303 -12.47 -4.00 30.49
C HIS A 303 -11.57 -5.14 30.06
N ASP A 304 -11.29 -6.11 30.91
CA ASP A 304 -10.56 -7.30 30.54
C ASP A 304 -11.22 -8.02 29.34
N HIS A 305 -10.41 -8.57 28.45
CA HIS A 305 -10.92 -9.18 27.24
C HIS A 305 -11.87 -10.35 27.57
N PRO A 306 -13.07 -10.43 26.98
CA PRO A 306 -14.08 -11.39 27.40
C PRO A 306 -13.78 -12.83 26.97
N THR A 307 -12.94 -13.04 25.98
CA THR A 307 -12.65 -14.36 25.36
C THR A 307 -11.15 -14.61 25.15
N ASP A 308 -10.29 -13.71 25.58
CA ASP A 308 -8.84 -13.84 25.47
C ASP A 308 -8.17 -13.48 26.82
N VAL A 309 -6.89 -13.74 26.96
CA VAL A 309 -6.14 -13.59 28.21
C VAL A 309 -5.79 -12.16 28.59
N TRP A 310 -6.04 -11.20 27.71
CA TRP A 310 -5.59 -9.80 27.84
C TRP A 310 -6.43 -9.00 28.81
N SER A 311 -5.77 -8.50 29.87
CA SER A 311 -6.40 -7.55 30.79
C SER A 311 -6.45 -6.13 30.23
N GLN A 312 -7.30 -5.28 30.80
CA GLN A 312 -7.30 -3.85 30.51
C GLN A 312 -5.92 -3.22 30.78
N LYS A 313 -5.21 -3.68 31.79
CA LYS A 313 -3.88 -3.20 32.12
C LYS A 313 -2.85 -3.57 31.06
N ASP A 314 -2.85 -4.81 30.55
CA ASP A 314 -1.94 -5.23 29.46
C ASP A 314 -2.12 -4.35 28.23
N PHE A 315 -3.35 -4.00 27.89
CA PHE A 315 -3.62 -3.06 26.79
C PHE A 315 -3.01 -1.68 27.06
N TYR A 316 -3.21 -1.11 28.27
CA TYR A 316 -2.66 0.20 28.62
C TYR A 316 -1.13 0.18 28.70
N GLU A 317 -0.53 -0.88 29.21
CA GLU A 317 0.91 -1.09 29.23
C GLU A 317 1.50 -1.12 27.81
N LEU A 318 0.85 -1.82 26.87
CA LEU A 318 1.23 -1.81 25.47
C LEU A 318 1.04 -0.42 24.84
N ALA A 319 -0.08 0.22 25.08
CA ALA A 319 -0.40 1.54 24.51
C ALA A 319 0.54 2.65 25.01
N ALA A 320 1.13 2.49 26.19
CA ALA A 320 2.07 3.46 26.77
C ALA A 320 3.32 3.68 25.91
N TYR A 321 3.68 2.73 25.05
CA TYR A 321 4.79 2.90 24.09
C TYR A 321 4.55 4.01 23.10
N THR A 322 3.35 4.08 22.52
CA THR A 322 3.03 5.02 21.42
C THR A 322 2.17 6.21 21.87
N TYR A 323 1.67 6.23 23.09
CA TYR A 323 0.79 7.29 23.59
C TYR A 323 1.40 8.69 23.55
N GLY A 324 2.73 8.77 23.63
CA GLY A 324 3.49 10.01 23.47
C GLY A 324 3.46 10.58 22.04
N LEU A 325 3.12 9.78 21.02
CA LEU A 325 2.93 10.26 19.65
C LEU A 325 1.64 11.06 19.55
N LYS A 326 1.76 12.34 19.31
CA LYS A 326 0.65 13.25 19.15
C LYS A 326 0.41 13.56 17.68
N THR A 327 -0.78 13.25 17.20
CA THR A 327 -1.23 13.51 15.83
C THR A 327 -1.97 14.84 15.70
N GLY A 328 -1.95 15.43 14.52
CA GLY A 328 -2.69 16.66 14.24
C GLY A 328 -2.09 17.91 14.87
N VAL A 329 -0.79 17.94 14.96
CA VAL A 329 -0.03 19.02 15.58
C VAL A 329 0.60 19.91 14.52
N ASN A 330 0.47 21.22 14.70
CA ASN A 330 1.34 22.13 13.97
C ASN A 330 2.72 22.14 14.65
N ILE A 331 3.67 21.42 14.09
CA ILE A 331 5.04 21.29 14.61
C ILE A 331 5.70 22.66 14.75
N GLN A 332 5.28 23.63 13.94
CA GLN A 332 5.80 24.99 13.95
C GLN A 332 4.99 25.95 14.84
N SER A 333 4.01 25.46 15.64
CA SER A 333 3.11 26.29 16.43
C SER A 333 3.83 27.25 17.36
N ASP A 334 4.95 26.82 17.91
CA ASP A 334 5.75 27.57 18.86
C ASP A 334 6.89 28.35 18.22
N SER A 335 7.06 28.24 16.91
CA SER A 335 8.12 28.96 16.21
C SER A 335 7.95 30.47 16.34
N PRO A 336 9.04 31.23 16.60
CA PRO A 336 8.99 32.69 16.67
C PRO A 336 8.41 33.30 15.39
N LYS A 337 8.66 32.67 14.24
CA LYS A 337 8.18 33.10 12.93
C LYS A 337 6.66 33.03 12.82
N LEU A 338 6.03 31.92 13.19
CA LEU A 338 4.57 31.78 13.12
C LEU A 338 3.86 32.68 14.16
N LYS A 339 4.47 32.84 15.34
CA LYS A 339 3.98 33.77 16.37
C LYS A 339 3.96 35.21 15.84
N GLU A 340 5.03 35.64 15.18
CA GLU A 340 5.14 36.99 14.59
C GLU A 340 4.18 37.18 13.40
N VAL A 341 4.05 36.20 12.50
CA VAL A 341 3.07 36.25 11.40
C VAL A 341 1.65 36.37 11.99
N THR A 342 1.32 35.56 12.98
CA THR A 342 0.01 35.58 13.63
C THR A 342 -0.28 36.93 14.30
N ARG A 343 0.72 37.53 14.97
CA ARG A 343 0.62 38.85 15.55
C ARG A 343 0.29 39.92 14.49
N ARG A 344 1.01 39.91 13.38
CA ARG A 344 0.77 40.84 12.26
C ARG A 344 -0.60 40.68 11.63
N LEU A 345 -1.07 39.45 11.44
CA LEU A 345 -2.41 39.19 10.92
C LEU A 345 -3.51 39.62 11.89
N LYS A 346 -3.29 39.52 13.21
CA LYS A 346 -4.19 40.09 14.22
C LYS A 346 -4.26 41.60 14.15
N GLU A 347 -3.14 42.29 13.96
CA GLU A 347 -3.04 43.73 13.80
C GLU A 347 -3.76 44.20 12.53
N ALA A 348 -3.50 43.53 11.39
CA ALA A 348 -4.18 43.82 10.13
C ALA A 348 -5.71 43.65 10.27
N THR A 349 -6.13 42.57 10.94
CA THR A 349 -7.56 42.32 11.22
C THR A 349 -8.17 43.38 12.08
N LYS A 350 -7.51 43.84 13.15
CA LYS A 350 -8.00 44.96 14.01
C LYS A 350 -8.11 46.25 13.21
N LYS A 351 -7.13 46.57 12.37
CA LYS A 351 -7.14 47.76 11.51
C LYS A 351 -8.33 47.73 10.55
N GLN A 352 -8.65 46.60 9.97
CA GLN A 352 -9.80 46.42 9.05
C GLN A 352 -11.16 46.47 9.78
N ASN A 353 -11.25 46.18 11.07
CA ASN A 353 -12.49 46.00 11.82
C ASN A 353 -12.58 46.93 13.05
N ASN A 354 -12.18 48.19 12.90
CA ASN A 354 -12.29 49.23 13.92
C ASN A 354 -11.79 48.82 15.34
N GLY A 355 -10.60 48.21 15.36
CA GLY A 355 -9.94 47.79 16.60
C GLY A 355 -10.39 46.44 17.16
N LYS A 356 -11.38 45.78 16.57
CA LYS A 356 -11.95 44.52 17.08
C LYS A 356 -11.48 43.31 16.21
N ILE A 357 -11.38 42.15 16.85
CA ILE A 357 -11.21 40.87 16.15
C ILE A 357 -12.61 40.22 16.07
N PRO A 358 -13.22 40.15 14.88
CA PRO A 358 -14.52 39.52 14.73
C PRO A 358 -14.49 38.02 14.97
N GLY A 359 -15.64 37.39 15.22
CA GLY A 359 -15.75 35.95 15.38
C GLY A 359 -15.27 35.17 14.18
N ARG A 360 -15.02 33.86 14.36
CA ARG A 360 -14.48 32.94 13.35
C ARG A 360 -15.27 32.86 12.05
N GLN A 361 -16.53 33.31 12.06
CA GLN A 361 -17.44 33.25 10.89
C GLN A 361 -17.32 34.43 9.94
N LYS A 362 -16.39 35.38 10.17
CA LYS A 362 -16.17 36.51 9.26
C LYS A 362 -14.83 36.36 8.50
N PRO A 363 -14.80 36.66 7.18
CA PRO A 363 -13.57 36.66 6.41
C PRO A 363 -12.67 37.84 6.85
N THR A 364 -11.51 37.54 7.33
CA THR A 364 -10.50 38.50 7.81
C THR A 364 -9.10 38.02 7.45
N PRO A 365 -8.07 38.88 7.48
CA PRO A 365 -6.68 38.44 7.32
C PRO A 365 -6.29 37.30 8.29
N LEU A 366 -6.77 37.35 9.53
CA LEU A 366 -6.51 36.30 10.50
C LEU A 366 -7.21 34.98 10.13
N SER A 367 -8.44 35.01 9.61
CA SER A 367 -9.13 33.79 9.17
C SER A 367 -8.55 33.24 7.86
N ALA A 368 -8.09 34.11 6.94
CA ALA A 368 -7.33 33.69 5.77
C ALA A 368 -6.02 33.02 6.17
N GLY A 369 -5.31 33.53 7.16
CA GLY A 369 -4.10 32.92 7.70
C GLY A 369 -4.36 31.54 8.33
N ARG A 370 -5.46 31.36 9.05
CA ARG A 370 -5.84 30.05 9.60
C ARG A 370 -6.09 29.02 8.51
N GLU A 371 -6.78 29.40 7.43
CA GLU A 371 -7.02 28.53 6.28
C GLU A 371 -5.71 28.24 5.54
N PHE A 372 -4.85 29.25 5.34
CA PHE A 372 -3.54 29.11 4.71
C PHE A 372 -2.62 28.13 5.45
N PHE A 373 -2.59 28.20 6.79
CA PHE A 373 -1.76 27.35 7.64
C PHE A 373 -2.45 26.01 8.02
N ASP A 374 -3.65 25.74 7.51
CA ASP A 374 -4.36 24.48 7.80
C ASP A 374 -3.53 23.22 7.50
N PRO A 375 -2.74 23.16 6.41
CA PRO A 375 -1.87 22.02 6.15
C PRO A 375 -0.87 21.72 7.26
N LEU A 376 -0.38 22.74 7.96
CA LEU A 376 0.60 22.58 9.03
C LEU A 376 0.05 21.92 10.30
N LYS A 377 -1.26 21.65 10.39
CA LYS A 377 -1.85 20.91 11.49
C LYS A 377 -1.63 19.40 11.40
N TRP A 378 -1.12 18.90 10.30
CA TRP A 378 -1.06 17.47 10.04
C TRP A 378 0.32 16.88 10.37
N GLY A 379 0.94 17.42 11.42
CA GLY A 379 2.18 16.86 11.96
C GLY A 379 1.91 15.73 12.95
N VAL A 380 2.88 14.83 13.04
CA VAL A 380 3.00 13.80 14.08
C VAL A 380 4.30 14.08 14.83
N VAL A 381 4.23 14.18 16.16
CA VAL A 381 5.38 14.53 17.00
C VAL A 381 5.42 13.69 18.25
N HIS A 382 6.63 13.42 18.73
CA HIS A 382 6.84 12.87 20.07
C HIS A 382 6.65 13.95 21.14
N THR A 383 5.94 13.57 22.20
CA THR A 383 5.71 14.45 23.36
C THR A 383 5.87 13.63 24.65
N GLU A 384 6.36 14.28 25.69
CA GLU A 384 6.41 13.68 27.03
C GLU A 384 5.00 13.69 27.63
N ARG A 385 4.23 12.67 27.26
CA ARG A 385 2.86 12.48 27.71
C ARG A 385 2.73 11.09 28.32
N PRO A 386 2.65 10.97 29.65
CA PRO A 386 2.41 9.70 30.30
C PRO A 386 0.98 9.23 29.99
N LEU A 387 0.80 7.92 29.87
CA LEU A 387 -0.52 7.30 29.82
C LEU A 387 -0.95 6.99 31.26
N GLU A 388 -2.20 7.32 31.58
CA GLU A 388 -2.84 7.00 32.85
C GLU A 388 -3.94 5.98 32.63
N LEU A 389 -4.17 5.09 33.59
CA LEU A 389 -5.33 4.23 33.62
C LEU A 389 -6.63 5.06 33.65
N PRO A 390 -7.74 4.56 33.12
CA PRO A 390 -8.99 5.30 33.09
C PRO A 390 -9.50 5.63 34.50
N HIS A 391 -10.33 6.65 34.58
CA HIS A 391 -10.88 7.15 35.87
C HIS A 391 -11.82 6.15 36.54
N ASP A 392 -12.33 5.21 35.79
CA ASP A 392 -13.26 4.14 36.15
C ASP A 392 -12.60 2.74 36.17
N TYR A 393 -11.26 2.70 36.22
CA TYR A 393 -10.53 1.44 36.40
C TYR A 393 -11.00 0.69 37.64
N GLN A 394 -11.42 -0.57 37.48
CA GLN A 394 -12.15 -1.29 38.52
C GLN A 394 -11.42 -2.54 39.08
N TYR A 395 -10.20 -2.83 38.63
CA TYR A 395 -9.46 -4.00 39.04
C TYR A 395 -8.52 -3.68 40.21
N ASP A 396 -8.18 -4.71 41.02
CA ASP A 396 -7.40 -4.55 42.26
C ASP A 396 -5.89 -4.42 42.05
N ASP A 397 -5.40 -4.65 40.83
CA ASP A 397 -3.98 -4.67 40.45
C ASP A 397 -3.37 -3.28 40.21
N ALA A 398 -4.20 -2.23 40.15
CA ALA A 398 -3.80 -0.82 40.07
C ALA A 398 -4.94 0.10 40.49
N LYS A 399 -4.65 1.41 40.60
CA LYS A 399 -5.66 2.42 40.95
C LYS A 399 -6.06 3.24 39.72
N PRO A 400 -7.31 3.77 39.68
CA PRO A 400 -7.72 4.76 38.70
C PRO A 400 -6.71 5.91 38.59
N LYS A 401 -6.31 6.28 37.35
CA LYS A 401 -5.33 7.33 37.03
C LYS A 401 -3.88 7.06 37.43
N ASP A 402 -3.54 5.85 37.85
CA ASP A 402 -2.14 5.48 37.98
C ASP A 402 -1.45 5.62 36.62
N THR A 403 -0.24 6.15 36.62
CA THR A 403 0.59 6.23 35.44
C THR A 403 1.06 4.82 35.03
N VAL A 404 0.88 4.50 33.78
CA VAL A 404 1.23 3.17 33.24
C VAL A 404 2.64 3.20 32.64
N ASN A 405 3.45 2.23 33.01
CA ASN A 405 4.74 2.00 32.38
C ASN A 405 4.56 1.09 31.15
N PRO A 406 5.32 1.34 30.06
CA PRO A 406 5.24 0.51 28.88
C PRO A 406 5.73 -0.92 29.16
N LYS A 407 4.97 -1.92 28.66
CA LYS A 407 5.30 -3.35 28.75
C LYS A 407 4.79 -4.06 27.49
N VAL A 408 5.55 -5.00 26.97
CA VAL A 408 5.16 -5.82 25.82
C VAL A 408 4.23 -6.96 26.24
N LEU A 409 3.44 -7.49 25.30
CA LEU A 409 2.45 -8.51 25.58
C LEU A 409 3.07 -9.88 25.92
N PHE A 410 4.18 -10.21 25.28
CA PHE A 410 4.86 -11.49 25.47
C PHE A 410 6.37 -11.35 25.27
N GLY A 411 7.10 -12.31 25.78
CA GLY A 411 8.57 -12.27 25.81
C GLY A 411 9.13 -11.37 26.91
N ASN A 412 10.44 -11.27 26.95
CA ASN A 412 11.16 -10.42 27.91
C ASN A 412 11.71 -9.20 27.17
N GLN A 413 11.21 -8.03 27.49
CA GLN A 413 11.87 -6.77 27.17
C GLN A 413 12.53 -6.24 28.45
N SER A 414 13.70 -5.63 28.31
CA SER A 414 14.36 -5.03 29.48
C SER A 414 13.47 -3.95 30.09
N ASP A 415 13.28 -3.97 31.40
CA ASP A 415 12.58 -2.97 32.23
C ASP A 415 13.24 -1.57 32.19
N ALA A 416 13.89 -1.22 31.12
CA ALA A 416 14.49 0.10 30.95
C ALA A 416 13.37 1.14 31.08
N LYS A 417 13.46 1.98 32.09
CA LYS A 417 12.62 3.17 32.22
C LYS A 417 12.91 4.09 31.05
N LEU A 418 12.18 3.88 29.98
CA LEU A 418 12.28 4.67 28.76
C LEU A 418 11.64 6.03 29.05
N HIS A 419 12.47 7.05 29.21
CA HIS A 419 12.03 8.38 29.61
C HIS A 419 11.52 9.21 28.43
N ASP A 420 12.05 8.96 27.24
CA ASP A 420 11.72 9.68 26.02
C ASP A 420 10.68 8.94 25.18
N SER A 421 9.73 9.68 24.58
CA SER A 421 8.66 9.11 23.74
C SER A 421 9.20 8.44 22.47
N ALA A 422 10.27 8.93 21.89
CA ALA A 422 10.88 8.32 20.71
C ALA A 422 11.58 7.01 21.09
N GLU A 423 12.31 6.99 22.23
CA GLU A 423 12.93 5.76 22.73
C GLU A 423 11.90 4.67 23.03
N ARG A 424 10.74 5.04 23.58
CA ARG A 424 9.63 4.08 23.79
C ARG A 424 9.14 3.47 22.48
N VAL A 425 8.91 4.30 21.47
CA VAL A 425 8.45 3.83 20.15
C VAL A 425 9.52 2.95 19.51
N ASP A 426 10.78 3.38 19.48
CA ASP A 426 11.88 2.59 18.92
C ASP A 426 11.97 1.23 19.60
N SER A 427 11.94 1.20 20.96
CA SER A 427 11.98 -0.05 21.73
C SER A 427 10.79 -0.97 21.45
N TYR A 428 9.59 -0.42 21.30
CA TYR A 428 8.41 -1.20 20.92
C TYR A 428 8.55 -1.81 19.53
N VAL A 429 9.03 -1.02 18.58
CA VAL A 429 9.19 -1.46 17.19
C VAL A 429 10.29 -2.51 17.06
N ASP A 430 11.42 -2.31 17.74
CA ASP A 430 12.51 -3.30 17.80
C ASP A 430 12.00 -4.67 18.31
N TRP A 431 11.16 -4.66 19.36
CA TRP A 431 10.51 -5.87 19.85
C TRP A 431 9.52 -6.44 18.82
N LEU A 432 8.67 -5.59 18.24
CA LEU A 432 7.61 -6.02 17.33
C LEU A 432 8.18 -6.74 16.10
N VAL A 433 9.19 -6.14 15.45
CA VAL A 433 9.76 -6.66 14.19
C VAL A 433 10.90 -7.64 14.40
N SER A 434 11.20 -7.98 15.65
CA SER A 434 12.24 -8.95 15.98
C SER A 434 11.95 -10.32 15.36
N LYS A 435 13.00 -10.98 14.85
CA LYS A 435 12.91 -12.38 14.37
C LYS A 435 12.54 -13.36 15.49
N ASN A 436 12.68 -12.94 16.75
CA ASN A 436 12.28 -13.71 17.93
C ASN A 436 10.82 -13.44 18.34
N ASN A 437 10.12 -12.54 17.65
CA ASN A 437 8.70 -12.33 17.84
C ASN A 437 7.92 -13.29 16.92
N GLU A 438 7.61 -14.45 17.45
CA GLU A 438 6.92 -15.53 16.73
C GLU A 438 5.59 -15.06 16.19
N ARG A 439 4.82 -14.27 16.95
CA ARG A 439 3.50 -13.78 16.55
C ARG A 439 3.58 -12.87 15.30
N PHE A 440 4.58 -12.00 15.23
CA PHE A 440 4.82 -11.15 14.05
C PHE A 440 5.09 -11.99 12.78
N THR A 441 5.92 -13.03 12.92
CA THR A 441 6.26 -13.91 11.81
C THR A 441 5.08 -14.79 11.38
N LEU A 442 4.40 -15.38 12.35
CA LEU A 442 3.23 -16.23 12.12
C LEU A 442 2.13 -15.49 11.37
N VAL A 443 1.78 -14.29 11.82
CA VAL A 443 0.71 -13.48 11.19
C VAL A 443 1.01 -13.17 9.73
N ILE A 444 2.23 -12.72 9.41
CA ILE A 444 2.56 -12.38 8.02
C ILE A 444 2.69 -13.63 7.15
N ALA A 445 3.24 -14.71 7.65
CA ALA A 445 3.37 -15.97 6.92
C ALA A 445 1.98 -16.56 6.59
N ASN A 446 1.09 -16.60 7.58
CA ASN A 446 -0.28 -17.08 7.43
C ASN A 446 -1.13 -16.17 6.53
N ARG A 447 -0.99 -14.84 6.66
CA ARG A 447 -1.71 -13.88 5.78
C ARG A 447 -1.27 -14.00 4.32
N MET A 448 0.02 -14.21 4.05
CA MET A 448 0.49 -14.43 2.68
C MET A 448 0.06 -15.80 2.13
N TRP A 449 -0.03 -16.83 2.98
CA TRP A 449 -0.63 -18.09 2.61
C TRP A 449 -2.11 -17.91 2.21
N LYS A 450 -2.91 -17.27 3.06
CA LYS A 450 -4.32 -16.92 2.77
C LYS A 450 -4.46 -16.16 1.46
N HIS A 451 -3.63 -15.14 1.25
CA HIS A 451 -3.66 -14.34 0.02
C HIS A 451 -3.50 -15.19 -1.25
N VAL A 452 -2.63 -16.19 -1.22
CA VAL A 452 -2.38 -17.10 -2.35
C VAL A 452 -3.43 -18.19 -2.44
N MET A 453 -3.70 -18.89 -1.33
CA MET A 453 -4.49 -20.14 -1.32
C MET A 453 -5.99 -19.92 -1.05
N GLY A 454 -6.34 -18.78 -0.47
CA GLY A 454 -7.72 -18.36 -0.24
C GLY A 454 -8.21 -18.53 1.19
N LYS A 455 -7.54 -19.35 2.01
CA LYS A 455 -7.81 -19.56 3.44
C LYS A 455 -6.48 -19.65 4.17
N GLY A 456 -6.40 -19.09 5.38
CA GLY A 456 -5.23 -19.22 6.26
C GLY A 456 -5.14 -20.65 6.80
N LEU A 457 -3.95 -21.03 7.26
CA LEU A 457 -3.79 -22.25 8.08
C LEU A 457 -4.34 -22.04 9.48
N ILE A 458 -4.42 -20.79 9.92
CA ILE A 458 -5.09 -20.35 11.14
C ILE A 458 -6.09 -19.27 10.73
N GLU A 459 -7.35 -19.44 11.08
CA GLU A 459 -8.42 -18.46 10.85
C GLU A 459 -9.12 -18.08 12.18
N PRO A 460 -9.51 -16.85 12.37
CA PRO A 460 -9.21 -15.66 11.53
C PRO A 460 -7.73 -15.24 11.62
N VAL A 461 -7.16 -14.76 10.50
CA VAL A 461 -5.72 -14.40 10.43
C VAL A 461 -5.33 -13.21 11.31
N ASP A 462 -6.28 -12.44 11.79
CA ASP A 462 -6.11 -11.24 12.61
C ASP A 462 -6.72 -11.37 14.02
N GLU A 463 -7.12 -12.60 14.40
CA GLU A 463 -7.62 -12.97 15.74
C GLU A 463 -7.00 -14.29 16.18
N ILE A 464 -5.71 -14.27 16.45
CA ILE A 464 -4.93 -15.44 16.88
C ILE A 464 -4.82 -15.43 18.40
N THR A 465 -5.40 -16.42 19.05
CA THR A 465 -5.34 -16.64 20.50
C THR A 465 -4.37 -17.78 20.84
N ASP A 466 -4.17 -18.04 22.13
CA ASP A 466 -3.37 -19.18 22.59
C ASP A 466 -4.05 -20.53 22.29
N GLU A 467 -5.34 -20.54 22.00
CA GLU A 467 -6.11 -21.73 21.61
C GLU A 467 -6.11 -21.97 20.09
N SER A 468 -5.62 -21.01 19.32
CA SER A 468 -5.59 -21.13 17.86
C SER A 468 -4.58 -22.19 17.41
N VAL A 469 -5.06 -23.16 16.65
CA VAL A 469 -4.24 -24.25 16.10
C VAL A 469 -4.30 -24.20 14.59
N ALA A 470 -3.17 -24.34 13.93
CA ALA A 470 -3.10 -24.41 12.47
C ALA A 470 -3.70 -25.72 11.94
N ASP A 471 -4.34 -25.71 10.78
CA ASP A 471 -4.83 -26.90 10.09
C ASP A 471 -3.70 -27.94 9.87
N ASP A 472 -2.48 -27.46 9.57
CA ASP A 472 -1.24 -28.25 9.56
C ASP A 472 -0.15 -27.49 10.35
N PRO A 473 0.07 -27.85 11.64
CA PRO A 473 1.05 -27.14 12.48
C PRO A 473 2.50 -27.25 11.97
N GLU A 474 2.90 -28.41 11.43
CA GLU A 474 4.25 -28.60 10.89
C GLU A 474 4.51 -27.72 9.65
N LEU A 475 3.49 -27.58 8.81
CA LEU A 475 3.56 -26.67 7.67
C LEU A 475 3.63 -25.22 8.13
N MET A 476 2.84 -24.81 9.13
CA MET A 476 2.87 -23.44 9.65
C MET A 476 4.24 -23.07 10.21
N GLU A 477 4.83 -23.93 11.04
CA GLU A 477 6.18 -23.75 11.58
C GLU A 477 7.23 -23.63 10.45
N TYR A 478 7.09 -24.46 9.41
CA TYR A 478 7.98 -24.35 8.24
C TYR A 478 7.81 -23.02 7.50
N LEU A 479 6.58 -22.53 7.33
CA LEU A 479 6.30 -21.26 6.66
C LEU A 479 6.87 -20.07 7.43
N GLU A 480 6.83 -20.09 8.76
CA GLU A 480 7.49 -19.09 9.62
C GLU A 480 9.02 -19.13 9.46
N SER A 481 9.60 -20.33 9.55
CA SER A 481 11.03 -20.52 9.35
C SER A 481 11.49 -20.05 7.96
N LEU A 482 10.68 -20.30 6.94
CA LEU A 482 10.93 -19.83 5.57
C LEU A 482 10.87 -18.30 5.48
N MET A 483 9.89 -17.66 6.12
CA MET A 483 9.77 -16.19 6.15
C MET A 483 11.02 -15.55 6.76
N ILE A 484 11.51 -16.09 7.89
CA ILE A 484 12.74 -15.64 8.55
C ILE A 484 13.97 -15.88 7.66
N ALA A 485 14.06 -17.05 7.02
CA ALA A 485 15.19 -17.41 6.15
C ALA A 485 15.26 -16.53 4.89
N LEU A 486 14.13 -16.07 4.40
CA LEU A 486 14.01 -15.11 3.29
C LEU A 486 14.19 -13.65 3.74
N ASP A 487 14.50 -13.41 5.00
CA ASP A 487 14.64 -12.05 5.58
C ASP A 487 13.41 -11.17 5.30
N TYR A 488 12.22 -11.78 5.41
CA TYR A 488 10.92 -11.15 5.14
C TYR A 488 10.76 -10.55 3.72
N ASP A 489 11.48 -11.10 2.74
CA ASP A 489 11.28 -10.77 1.32
C ASP A 489 9.96 -11.37 0.82
N LEU A 490 8.88 -10.58 0.89
CA LEU A 490 7.53 -11.05 0.55
C LEU A 490 7.41 -11.52 -0.91
N LYS A 491 8.12 -10.91 -1.85
CA LYS A 491 8.08 -11.34 -3.25
C LYS A 491 8.71 -12.71 -3.44
N GLN A 492 9.80 -13.00 -2.73
CA GLN A 492 10.42 -14.33 -2.76
C GLN A 492 9.53 -15.37 -2.07
N TYR A 493 8.94 -15.00 -0.94
CA TYR A 493 8.00 -15.87 -0.23
C TYR A 493 6.80 -16.23 -1.12
N LEU A 494 6.15 -15.25 -1.74
CA LEU A 494 5.06 -15.46 -2.71
C LEU A 494 5.51 -16.30 -3.91
N ARG A 495 6.74 -16.10 -4.41
CA ARG A 495 7.29 -16.92 -5.49
C ARG A 495 7.36 -18.40 -5.10
N VAL A 496 7.76 -18.71 -3.86
CA VAL A 496 7.74 -20.09 -3.35
C VAL A 496 6.32 -20.64 -3.36
N LEU A 497 5.35 -19.92 -2.81
CA LEU A 497 3.95 -20.35 -2.73
C LEU A 497 3.32 -20.60 -4.10
N TYR A 498 3.49 -19.69 -5.06
CA TYR A 498 2.96 -19.82 -6.43
C TYR A 498 3.58 -20.94 -7.24
N ASN A 499 4.75 -21.45 -6.83
CA ASN A 499 5.41 -22.58 -7.50
C ASN A 499 5.12 -23.93 -6.84
N THR A 500 4.33 -24.02 -5.78
CA THR A 500 3.89 -25.29 -5.18
C THR A 500 2.97 -26.08 -6.15
N GLN A 501 2.95 -27.38 -6.04
CA GLN A 501 1.92 -28.20 -6.70
C GLN A 501 0.53 -27.90 -6.12
N TYR A 502 0.51 -27.56 -4.84
CA TYR A 502 -0.74 -27.20 -4.17
C TYR A 502 -1.46 -26.03 -4.85
N PHE A 503 -0.76 -24.95 -5.18
CA PHE A 503 -1.32 -23.83 -5.95
C PHE A 503 -1.85 -24.26 -7.34
N GLN A 504 -1.32 -25.36 -7.90
CA GLN A 504 -1.71 -25.87 -9.21
C GLN A 504 -2.82 -26.93 -9.16
N ARG A 505 -3.39 -27.21 -7.97
CA ARG A 505 -4.53 -28.14 -7.82
C ARG A 505 -5.86 -27.44 -8.11
N GLN A 506 -6.87 -28.23 -8.46
CA GLN A 506 -8.23 -27.72 -8.63
C GLN A 506 -8.70 -27.04 -7.34
N ALA A 507 -9.35 -25.89 -7.48
CA ALA A 507 -9.93 -25.19 -6.36
C ALA A 507 -11.13 -25.98 -5.78
N VAL A 508 -11.22 -25.99 -4.46
CA VAL A 508 -12.28 -26.69 -3.71
C VAL A 508 -13.18 -25.68 -3.00
N ILE A 509 -14.39 -26.06 -2.71
CA ILE A 509 -15.35 -25.21 -2.00
C ILE A 509 -15.18 -25.49 -0.50
N ASP A 510 -14.85 -24.45 0.26
CA ASP A 510 -14.94 -24.46 1.71
C ASP A 510 -16.42 -24.20 2.08
N ASN A 511 -17.08 -25.20 2.65
CA ASN A 511 -18.48 -25.06 3.02
C ASN A 511 -18.58 -24.58 4.47
N PRO A 512 -19.02 -23.34 4.73
CA PRO A 512 -19.14 -22.82 6.09
C PRO A 512 -20.15 -23.60 6.96
N ASP A 513 -21.10 -24.32 6.34
CA ASP A 513 -22.07 -25.17 7.04
C ASP A 513 -21.45 -26.51 7.49
N LEU A 514 -20.27 -26.86 6.97
CA LEU A 514 -19.51 -28.08 7.28
C LEU A 514 -18.04 -27.69 7.61
N PRO A 515 -17.77 -27.02 8.73
CA PRO A 515 -16.48 -26.39 9.00
C PRO A 515 -15.30 -27.37 9.10
N ASN A 516 -15.55 -28.65 9.25
CA ASN A 516 -14.52 -29.70 9.32
C ASN A 516 -14.39 -30.52 8.03
N ASP A 517 -14.94 -30.06 6.91
CA ASP A 517 -14.96 -30.82 5.65
C ASP A 517 -13.79 -30.42 4.71
N TYR A 518 -13.04 -29.37 5.06
CA TYR A 518 -11.89 -28.93 4.30
C TYR A 518 -10.58 -29.39 4.93
N HIS A 519 -9.83 -30.20 4.18
CA HIS A 519 -8.58 -30.83 4.59
C HIS A 519 -7.41 -30.47 3.67
N LEU A 520 -7.31 -29.22 3.26
CA LEU A 520 -6.24 -28.74 2.39
C LEU A 520 -6.10 -29.53 1.07
N GLU A 521 -7.18 -29.98 0.45
CA GLU A 521 -7.16 -30.77 -0.79
C GLU A 521 -6.70 -29.92 -1.98
N GLY A 522 -6.94 -28.62 -1.95
CA GLY A 522 -6.58 -27.63 -2.96
C GLY A 522 -6.87 -26.21 -2.51
N PRO A 523 -6.48 -25.19 -3.28
CA PRO A 523 -6.81 -23.81 -3.00
C PRO A 523 -8.32 -23.60 -2.96
N ILE A 524 -8.80 -22.59 -2.21
CA ILE A 524 -10.22 -22.30 -2.09
C ILE A 524 -10.76 -21.67 -3.37
N PHE A 525 -11.95 -22.14 -3.78
CA PHE A 525 -12.73 -21.55 -4.86
C PHE A 525 -13.33 -20.23 -4.39
N GLN A 526 -12.84 -19.12 -4.94
CA GLN A 526 -13.16 -17.78 -4.47
C GLN A 526 -13.79 -16.94 -5.58
N ARG A 527 -14.73 -16.07 -5.19
CA ARG A 527 -15.15 -14.98 -6.06
C ARG A 527 -13.99 -13.98 -6.25
N MET A 528 -13.88 -13.43 -7.44
CA MET A 528 -12.96 -12.30 -7.67
C MET A 528 -13.33 -11.12 -6.78
N SER A 529 -12.36 -10.45 -6.19
CA SER A 529 -12.59 -9.19 -5.48
C SER A 529 -13.14 -8.11 -6.42
N SER A 530 -13.70 -7.07 -5.84
CA SER A 530 -14.23 -5.93 -6.60
C SER A 530 -13.15 -5.30 -7.50
N GLU A 531 -11.92 -5.22 -7.02
CA GLU A 531 -10.77 -4.72 -7.75
C GLU A 531 -10.36 -5.63 -8.89
N GLN A 532 -10.39 -6.95 -8.69
CA GLN A 532 -10.09 -7.93 -9.75
C GLN A 532 -11.14 -7.91 -10.85
N ILE A 533 -12.42 -7.77 -10.51
CA ILE A 533 -13.51 -7.63 -11.49
C ILE A 533 -13.33 -6.34 -12.29
N TRP A 534 -13.10 -5.20 -11.62
CA TRP A 534 -12.88 -3.92 -12.29
C TRP A 534 -11.67 -3.97 -13.22
N ASP A 535 -10.55 -4.48 -12.72
CA ASP A 535 -9.29 -4.54 -13.47
C ASP A 535 -9.38 -5.50 -14.66
N SER A 536 -10.18 -6.56 -14.55
CA SER A 536 -10.51 -7.46 -15.66
C SER A 536 -11.37 -6.76 -16.73
N PHE A 537 -12.40 -6.01 -16.31
CA PHE A 537 -13.18 -5.18 -17.24
C PHE A 537 -12.31 -4.12 -17.94
N ALA A 538 -11.42 -3.48 -17.17
CA ALA A 538 -10.48 -2.50 -17.72
C ALA A 538 -9.51 -3.12 -18.73
N THR A 539 -9.01 -4.34 -18.47
CA THR A 539 -8.16 -5.11 -19.38
C THR A 539 -8.86 -5.44 -20.69
N LEU A 540 -10.13 -5.86 -20.63
CA LEU A 540 -10.95 -6.12 -21.82
C LEU A 540 -11.15 -4.87 -22.70
N MET A 541 -11.13 -3.68 -22.08
CA MET A 541 -11.25 -2.41 -22.81
C MET A 541 -9.91 -1.86 -23.27
N THR A 542 -8.85 -2.08 -22.50
CA THR A 542 -7.54 -1.47 -22.71
C THR A 542 -6.45 -2.47 -22.30
N PRO A 543 -5.86 -3.21 -23.26
CA PRO A 543 -4.85 -4.23 -22.98
C PRO A 543 -3.63 -3.69 -22.23
N ASP A 544 -3.24 -2.43 -22.47
CA ASP A 544 -2.08 -1.79 -21.84
C ASP A 544 -2.38 -1.17 -20.47
N ILE A 545 -3.43 -1.63 -19.80
CA ILE A 545 -3.94 -1.04 -18.56
C ILE A 545 -2.87 -0.94 -17.45
N ASP A 546 -1.93 -1.89 -17.39
CA ASP A 546 -0.84 -1.89 -16.41
C ASP A 546 0.16 -0.73 -16.60
N GLN A 547 0.20 -0.14 -17.79
CA GLN A 547 1.04 1.03 -18.11
C GLN A 547 0.33 2.36 -17.82
N MET A 548 -0.98 2.32 -17.58
CA MET A 548 -1.81 3.52 -17.34
C MET A 548 -1.78 3.93 -15.87
N LEU A 549 -0.59 4.22 -15.35
CA LEU A 549 -0.40 4.68 -13.98
C LEU A 549 -0.85 6.13 -13.82
N ASN A 550 -1.30 6.47 -12.62
CA ASN A 550 -1.55 7.85 -12.20
C ASN A 550 -0.36 8.34 -11.35
N PRO A 551 0.65 8.97 -11.97
CA PRO A 551 1.89 9.32 -11.27
C PRO A 551 1.71 10.46 -10.25
N VAL A 552 0.59 11.19 -10.36
CA VAL A 552 0.31 12.36 -9.53
C VAL A 552 -1.09 12.28 -8.95
N TYR A 553 -1.17 12.10 -7.65
CA TYR A 553 -2.43 12.21 -6.93
C TYR A 553 -2.68 13.67 -6.57
N LYS A 554 -3.87 14.15 -6.86
CA LYS A 554 -4.32 15.50 -6.51
C LYS A 554 -5.53 15.40 -5.61
N SER A 555 -5.52 16.10 -4.51
CA SER A 555 -6.69 16.23 -3.64
C SER A 555 -7.04 17.69 -3.44
N ASN A 556 -8.34 17.96 -3.38
CA ASN A 556 -8.87 19.25 -3.05
C ASN A 556 -9.57 19.19 -1.70
N ASN A 557 -9.03 19.85 -0.69
CA ASN A 557 -9.68 19.95 0.59
C ASN A 557 -9.94 21.42 0.94
N GLY A 558 -11.21 21.75 1.19
CA GLY A 558 -11.59 23.08 1.63
C GLY A 558 -11.17 24.23 0.71
N GLY A 559 -10.67 23.96 -0.50
CA GLY A 559 -10.12 24.94 -1.40
C GLY A 559 -8.61 24.82 -1.60
N ILE A 560 -7.89 24.08 -0.78
CA ILE A 560 -6.46 23.86 -0.93
C ILE A 560 -6.23 22.65 -1.84
N GLN A 561 -5.44 22.82 -2.85
CA GLN A 561 -5.05 21.77 -3.77
C GLN A 561 -3.71 21.18 -3.33
N TYR A 562 -3.71 19.86 -3.10
CA TYR A 562 -2.51 19.09 -2.77
C TYR A 562 -2.13 18.23 -3.95
N GLU A 563 -0.84 18.07 -4.16
CA GLU A 563 -0.28 17.26 -5.24
C GLU A 563 0.87 16.42 -4.70
N THR A 564 0.89 15.15 -5.07
CA THR A 564 2.00 14.24 -4.71
C THR A 564 3.35 14.86 -5.08
N GLY A 565 4.29 14.76 -4.16
CA GLY A 565 5.65 15.25 -4.35
C GLY A 565 5.81 16.76 -4.21
N LYS A 566 4.77 17.50 -3.82
CA LYS A 566 4.85 18.93 -3.56
C LYS A 566 4.52 19.24 -2.10
N LYS A 567 5.36 20.08 -1.45
CA LYS A 567 5.01 20.65 -0.16
C LYS A 567 3.85 21.63 -0.33
N PRO A 568 2.95 21.74 0.65
CA PRO A 568 1.96 22.83 0.69
C PRO A 568 2.67 24.18 0.68
N ALA A 569 2.10 25.18 0.01
CA ALA A 569 2.68 26.54 -0.03
C ALA A 569 2.91 27.14 1.37
N ALA A 570 2.05 26.80 2.34
CA ALA A 570 2.23 27.19 3.73
C ALA A 570 3.56 26.68 4.33
N ALA A 571 3.94 25.45 4.01
CA ALA A 571 5.22 24.89 4.47
C ALA A 571 6.39 25.58 3.75
N VAL A 572 6.33 25.71 2.43
CA VAL A 572 7.37 26.37 1.63
C VAL A 572 7.61 27.80 2.10
N TYR A 573 6.53 28.58 2.27
CA TYR A 573 6.65 29.98 2.66
C TYR A 573 7.05 30.16 4.13
N MET A 574 6.69 29.19 4.97
CA MET A 574 7.22 29.17 6.34
C MET A 574 8.73 28.92 6.36
N ASP A 575 9.26 28.17 5.42
CA ASP A 575 10.71 27.95 5.35
C ASP A 575 11.44 29.16 4.73
N GLU A 576 10.94 29.69 3.61
CA GLU A 576 11.68 30.62 2.74
C GLU A 576 11.44 32.12 3.02
N TRP A 577 10.24 32.52 3.48
CA TRP A 577 9.84 33.93 3.54
C TRP A 577 10.04 34.54 4.94
N SER A 578 10.33 35.83 5.01
CA SER A 578 10.31 36.57 6.28
C SER A 578 8.87 36.64 6.84
N PRO A 579 8.71 36.79 8.16
CA PRO A 579 7.39 36.96 8.79
C PRO A 579 6.59 38.13 8.21
N GLN A 580 7.28 39.22 7.86
CA GLN A 580 6.70 40.41 7.26
C GLN A 580 6.15 40.15 5.87
N LYS A 581 6.95 39.49 5.00
CA LYS A 581 6.56 39.13 3.63
C LYS A 581 5.37 38.22 3.66
N LEU A 582 5.40 37.20 4.51
CA LEU A 582 4.34 36.21 4.63
C LEU A 582 3.01 36.81 5.14
N ALA A 583 3.07 37.60 6.20
CA ALA A 583 1.88 38.30 6.73
C ALA A 583 1.29 39.28 5.71
N SER A 584 2.13 40.03 4.98
CA SER A 584 1.70 40.95 3.92
C SER A 584 1.01 40.20 2.79
N HIS A 585 1.57 39.07 2.37
CA HIS A 585 1.00 38.22 1.32
C HIS A 585 -0.39 37.70 1.73
N ILE A 586 -0.52 37.10 2.92
CA ILE A 586 -1.80 36.60 3.43
C ILE A 586 -2.83 37.74 3.58
N THR A 587 -2.39 38.95 3.99
CA THR A 587 -3.29 40.10 4.09
C THR A 587 -3.82 40.52 2.72
N LYS A 588 -2.97 40.52 1.68
CA LYS A 588 -3.36 40.82 0.29
C LYS A 588 -4.30 39.76 -0.33
N MET A 589 -4.24 38.52 0.17
CA MET A 589 -5.20 37.47 -0.20
C MET A 589 -6.61 37.68 0.39
N GLY A 590 -6.79 38.65 1.29
CA GLY A 590 -8.00 38.84 2.07
C GLY A 590 -9.28 39.01 1.23
N ASP A 591 -9.22 39.74 0.11
CA ASP A 591 -10.40 39.96 -0.75
C ASP A 591 -10.80 38.69 -1.51
N VAL A 592 -9.82 37.95 -2.05
CA VAL A 592 -10.04 36.66 -2.71
C VAL A 592 -10.59 35.64 -1.70
N TYR A 593 -10.03 35.62 -0.49
CA TYR A 593 -10.53 34.80 0.59
C TYR A 593 -11.97 35.16 0.98
N ALA A 594 -12.30 36.46 1.06
CA ALA A 594 -13.63 36.91 1.40
C ALA A 594 -14.68 36.46 0.36
N ALA A 595 -14.35 36.57 -0.94
CA ALA A 595 -15.21 36.08 -2.02
C ALA A 595 -15.40 34.55 -1.92
N TYR A 596 -14.33 33.80 -1.75
CA TYR A 596 -14.38 32.34 -1.56
C TYR A 596 -15.19 31.94 -0.33
N PHE A 597 -14.96 32.57 0.82
CA PHE A 597 -15.66 32.30 2.06
C PHE A 597 -17.16 32.55 1.94
N THR A 598 -17.54 33.64 1.31
CA THR A 598 -18.95 34.01 1.08
C THR A 598 -19.65 33.03 0.16
N ALA A 599 -19.01 32.66 -0.95
CA ALA A 599 -19.53 31.67 -1.89
C ALA A 599 -19.65 30.28 -1.26
N ARG A 600 -18.66 29.86 -0.45
CA ARG A 600 -18.69 28.60 0.34
C ARG A 600 -19.86 28.57 1.32
N THR A 601 -20.07 29.66 2.06
CA THR A 601 -21.16 29.75 3.02
C THR A 601 -22.53 29.69 2.35
N LYS A 602 -22.68 30.40 1.20
CA LYS A 602 -23.89 30.40 0.39
C LYS A 602 -24.16 28.98 -0.17
N GLN A 603 -23.13 28.28 -0.68
CA GLN A 603 -23.26 26.91 -1.20
C GLN A 603 -23.64 25.93 -0.08
N ASN A 604 -23.04 26.04 1.10
CA ASN A 604 -23.35 25.15 2.22
C ASN A 604 -24.81 25.28 2.66
N LYS A 605 -25.32 26.50 2.73
CA LYS A 605 -26.75 26.77 3.04
C LYS A 605 -27.65 26.22 1.93
N ALA A 606 -27.33 26.48 0.67
CA ALA A 606 -28.13 26.03 -0.47
C ALA A 606 -28.15 24.49 -0.63
N ASN A 607 -27.06 23.78 -0.26
CA ASN A 607 -27.05 22.32 -0.28
C ASN A 607 -27.91 21.68 0.83
N GLN A 608 -28.22 22.42 1.89
CA GLN A 608 -29.09 21.99 3.00
C GLN A 608 -30.56 22.31 2.74
N ASP A 609 -30.86 23.11 1.74
CA ASP A 609 -32.24 23.51 1.38
C ASP A 609 -32.85 22.51 0.37
N PRO A 610 -33.83 21.70 0.77
CA PRO A 610 -34.49 20.75 -0.11
C PRO A 610 -35.17 21.40 -1.33
N ALA A 611 -35.65 22.65 -1.17
CA ALA A 611 -36.32 23.36 -2.27
C ALA A 611 -35.40 23.72 -3.41
N LEU A 612 -34.09 23.83 -3.17
CA LEU A 612 -33.11 24.16 -4.20
C LEU A 612 -32.59 22.94 -4.94
N LYS A 613 -32.92 21.73 -4.49
CA LYS A 613 -32.40 20.48 -5.08
C LYS A 613 -32.81 20.34 -6.54
N GLY A 614 -31.83 20.27 -7.45
CA GLY A 614 -32.07 20.14 -8.89
C GLY A 614 -32.39 21.44 -9.62
N THR A 615 -32.41 22.59 -8.96
CA THR A 615 -32.74 23.88 -9.57
C THR A 615 -31.55 24.51 -10.31
N ARG A 616 -31.87 25.43 -11.25
CA ARG A 616 -30.85 26.25 -11.91
C ARG A 616 -30.13 27.18 -10.94
N GLU A 617 -30.81 27.61 -9.87
CA GLU A 617 -30.25 28.47 -8.84
C GLU A 617 -29.13 27.75 -8.07
N LEU A 618 -29.34 26.50 -7.63
CA LEU A 618 -28.31 25.69 -7.00
C LEU A 618 -27.12 25.48 -7.93
N ALA A 619 -27.35 25.28 -9.23
CA ALA A 619 -26.29 25.15 -10.21
C ALA A 619 -25.46 26.45 -10.36
N ALA A 620 -26.11 27.63 -10.34
CA ALA A 620 -25.42 28.92 -10.36
C ALA A 620 -24.58 29.16 -9.09
N ILE A 621 -25.12 28.85 -7.92
CA ILE A 621 -24.39 28.96 -6.63
C ILE A 621 -23.16 28.03 -6.62
N ARG A 622 -23.30 26.81 -7.13
CA ARG A 622 -22.16 25.87 -7.24
C ARG A 622 -21.10 26.37 -8.22
N LYS A 623 -21.50 26.99 -9.32
CA LYS A 623 -20.58 27.57 -10.29
C LYS A 623 -19.82 28.78 -9.70
N GLU A 624 -20.52 29.66 -8.98
CA GLU A 624 -19.91 30.79 -8.27
C GLU A 624 -18.84 30.29 -7.25
N PHE A 625 -19.19 29.30 -6.45
CA PHE A 625 -18.25 28.71 -5.52
C PHE A 625 -17.04 28.07 -6.21
N GLN A 626 -17.23 27.36 -7.31
CA GLN A 626 -16.13 26.77 -8.05
C GLN A 626 -15.18 27.83 -8.63
N THR A 627 -15.71 28.95 -9.13
CA THR A 627 -14.89 30.07 -9.62
C THR A 627 -14.06 30.70 -8.53
N THR A 628 -14.70 31.11 -7.43
CA THR A 628 -13.99 31.73 -6.30
C THR A 628 -13.01 30.77 -5.61
N ARG A 629 -13.33 29.48 -5.60
CA ARG A 629 -12.44 28.42 -5.14
C ARG A 629 -11.20 28.28 -6.03
N LYS A 630 -11.35 28.37 -7.35
CA LYS A 630 -10.22 28.32 -8.30
C LYS A 630 -9.27 29.50 -8.07
N GLU A 631 -9.81 30.69 -7.87
CA GLU A 631 -9.03 31.89 -7.59
C GLU A 631 -8.30 31.77 -6.23
N TRP A 632 -8.99 31.29 -5.19
CA TRP A 632 -8.39 31.04 -3.90
C TRP A 632 -7.25 29.99 -3.98
N ASN A 633 -7.45 28.91 -4.70
CA ASN A 633 -6.42 27.89 -4.91
C ASN A 633 -5.18 28.43 -5.62
N LYS A 634 -5.37 29.29 -6.63
CA LYS A 634 -4.26 29.95 -7.35
C LYS A 634 -3.43 30.82 -6.40
N MET A 635 -4.07 31.48 -5.43
CA MET A 635 -3.38 32.29 -4.43
C MET A 635 -2.67 31.43 -3.38
N LEU A 636 -3.24 30.28 -3.01
CA LEU A 636 -2.62 29.34 -2.06
C LEU A 636 -1.42 28.59 -2.65
N ASN A 637 -1.42 28.35 -3.96
CA ASN A 637 -0.41 27.56 -4.64
C ASN A 637 -0.03 28.23 -5.98
N PRO A 638 0.68 29.35 -5.96
CA PRO A 638 1.00 30.12 -7.18
C PRO A 638 1.85 29.33 -8.17
N ASP A 639 2.63 28.35 -7.73
CA ASP A 639 3.50 27.50 -8.56
C ASP A 639 2.80 26.29 -9.15
N LEU A 640 1.56 26.02 -8.74
CA LEU A 640 0.70 25.07 -9.45
C LEU A 640 0.19 25.78 -10.71
N GLY A 641 0.93 25.64 -11.82
CA GLY A 641 0.51 26.14 -13.12
C GLY A 641 -0.95 25.79 -13.42
N GLU A 642 -1.57 26.42 -14.40
CA GLU A 642 -2.95 26.18 -14.87
C GLU A 642 -3.19 24.72 -15.31
N SER A 643 -2.77 23.75 -14.51
CA SER A 643 -3.12 22.36 -14.73
C SER A 643 -4.60 22.22 -14.41
N ASP A 644 -5.37 22.18 -15.47
CA ASP A 644 -6.72 21.68 -15.60
C ASP A 644 -7.49 21.46 -14.28
N ALA A 645 -8.25 22.50 -13.91
CA ALA A 645 -9.39 22.34 -12.99
C ALA A 645 -10.35 21.20 -13.44
N ASN A 646 -10.21 20.73 -14.67
CA ASN A 646 -10.87 19.55 -15.22
C ASN A 646 -10.30 18.21 -14.76
N THR A 647 -9.06 18.13 -14.25
CA THR A 647 -8.50 16.83 -13.80
C THR A 647 -9.05 16.44 -12.43
N SER A 648 -9.35 17.38 -11.54
CA SER A 648 -10.08 17.06 -10.30
C SER A 648 -11.57 16.76 -10.55
N MET A 649 -12.15 17.32 -11.63
CA MET A 649 -13.43 16.87 -12.15
C MET A 649 -13.36 15.47 -12.77
N GLY A 650 -12.23 15.06 -13.33
CA GLY A 650 -12.03 13.72 -13.87
C GLY A 650 -12.17 12.63 -12.79
N MET A 651 -11.65 12.83 -11.60
CA MET A 651 -11.86 11.89 -10.48
C MET A 651 -13.30 11.86 -9.97
N ASN A 652 -13.98 13.02 -9.89
CA ASN A 652 -15.40 13.08 -9.51
C ASN A 652 -16.36 12.71 -10.66
N MET A 653 -15.98 12.88 -11.93
CA MET A 653 -16.80 12.49 -13.07
C MET A 653 -16.82 10.97 -13.29
N MET A 654 -15.78 10.24 -12.87
CA MET A 654 -15.81 8.77 -12.92
C MET A 654 -16.79 8.15 -11.90
N ALA A 655 -17.04 8.84 -10.79
CA ALA A 655 -17.96 8.32 -9.76
C ALA A 655 -19.45 8.58 -10.05
N ALA A 656 -19.80 9.54 -10.87
CA ALA A 656 -21.18 10.02 -10.90
C ALA A 656 -21.92 9.97 -12.26
N ASN A 657 -21.24 9.92 -13.38
CA ASN A 657 -21.94 10.00 -14.67
C ASN A 657 -21.25 9.15 -15.74
N PHE A 658 -21.57 7.87 -15.73
CA PHE A 658 -21.52 7.12 -16.98
C PHE A 658 -22.50 7.73 -17.97
N PRO A 659 -22.10 8.07 -19.20
CA PRO A 659 -23.02 8.65 -20.14
C PRO A 659 -24.18 7.69 -20.41
N ARG A 660 -25.37 8.03 -19.96
CA ARG A 660 -26.60 7.34 -20.36
C ARG A 660 -26.77 7.58 -21.85
N SER A 661 -26.43 6.59 -22.68
CA SER A 661 -26.61 6.68 -24.10
C SER A 661 -28.08 6.76 -24.43
N LYS A 662 -28.56 7.94 -24.76
CA LYS A 662 -29.89 8.22 -25.28
C LYS A 662 -29.89 8.50 -26.78
N GLN A 663 -28.90 8.00 -27.55
CA GLN A 663 -29.01 8.14 -28.99
C GLN A 663 -28.33 7.02 -29.76
N LYS A 664 -29.13 6.25 -30.52
CA LYS A 664 -28.65 5.40 -31.60
C LYS A 664 -28.00 6.27 -32.67
N GLY A 665 -26.74 6.07 -32.99
CA GLY A 665 -26.17 6.45 -34.28
C GLY A 665 -25.19 7.63 -34.38
N LYS A 666 -24.75 8.29 -33.27
CA LYS A 666 -23.63 9.26 -33.34
C LYS A 666 -22.44 8.78 -32.49
N ARG A 667 -21.24 8.70 -33.10
CA ARG A 667 -19.97 8.53 -32.44
C ARG A 667 -19.88 9.55 -31.29
N ASN A 668 -19.90 9.10 -30.04
CA ASN A 668 -19.93 9.99 -28.91
C ASN A 668 -18.49 10.25 -28.49
N ILE A 669 -17.99 11.48 -28.68
CA ILE A 669 -16.67 11.95 -28.25
C ILE A 669 -16.45 11.70 -26.75
N ALA A 670 -17.53 11.65 -25.95
CA ALA A 670 -17.49 11.30 -24.53
C ALA A 670 -16.99 9.87 -24.27
N ASP A 671 -17.35 8.89 -25.14
CA ASP A 671 -16.94 7.49 -24.98
C ASP A 671 -15.45 7.30 -25.25
N GLU A 672 -14.88 8.00 -26.22
CA GLU A 672 -13.44 7.95 -26.52
C GLU A 672 -12.61 8.58 -25.41
N LYS A 673 -13.10 9.67 -24.83
CA LYS A 673 -12.44 10.34 -23.69
C LYS A 673 -12.45 9.47 -22.45
N TRP A 674 -13.51 8.70 -22.23
CA TRP A 674 -13.62 7.78 -21.09
C TRP A 674 -12.64 6.62 -21.22
N ILE A 675 -12.55 5.92 -22.36
CA ILE A 675 -11.61 4.81 -22.57
C ILE A 675 -10.16 5.26 -22.36
N LYS A 676 -9.80 6.46 -22.81
CA LYS A 676 -8.46 7.03 -22.57
C LYS A 676 -8.16 7.31 -21.10
N ASN A 677 -9.19 7.41 -20.26
CA ASN A 677 -9.08 7.71 -18.84
C ASN A 677 -9.32 6.51 -17.93
N ILE A 678 -9.59 5.31 -18.51
CA ILE A 678 -9.72 4.10 -17.69
C ILE A 678 -8.40 3.80 -16.98
N ARG A 679 -8.48 3.39 -15.74
CA ARG A 679 -7.32 3.09 -14.89
C ARG A 679 -7.62 1.85 -14.05
N ARG A 680 -6.59 1.19 -13.57
CA ARG A 680 -6.72 0.11 -12.58
C ARG A 680 -7.37 0.62 -11.29
N ALA A 681 -7.99 -0.27 -10.54
CA ALA A 681 -8.62 0.05 -9.25
C ALA A 681 -7.66 0.78 -8.30
N SER A 682 -6.40 0.36 -8.27
CA SER A 682 -5.34 0.97 -7.47
C SER A 682 -5.04 2.43 -7.82
N GLU A 683 -5.43 2.89 -9.02
CA GLU A 683 -5.20 4.25 -9.52
C GLU A 683 -6.43 5.15 -9.35
N LEU A 684 -7.53 4.57 -8.89
CA LEU A 684 -8.77 5.28 -8.63
C LEU A 684 -8.82 5.83 -7.20
N GLN A 685 -9.76 6.73 -6.98
CA GLN A 685 -10.11 7.17 -5.64
C GLN A 685 -10.62 5.99 -4.82
N SER A 686 -10.23 5.87 -3.56
CA SER A 686 -10.66 4.79 -2.69
C SER A 686 -11.07 5.30 -1.30
N PRO A 687 -12.22 4.85 -0.79
CA PRO A 687 -13.24 4.05 -1.47
C PRO A 687 -13.97 4.83 -2.56
N GLN A 688 -14.59 4.12 -3.49
CA GLN A 688 -15.44 4.71 -4.54
C GLN A 688 -16.82 5.08 -4.00
N GLY A 689 -17.49 6.00 -4.71
CA GLY A 689 -18.85 6.43 -4.37
C GLY A 689 -19.93 5.42 -4.75
N ASN A 690 -21.13 5.61 -4.20
CA ASN A 690 -22.28 4.75 -4.43
C ASN A 690 -22.61 4.59 -5.93
N GLY A 691 -22.86 3.36 -6.34
CA GLY A 691 -23.21 2.98 -7.72
C GLY A 691 -22.01 2.76 -8.64
N HIS A 692 -20.78 2.93 -8.16
CA HIS A 692 -19.60 2.47 -8.89
C HIS A 692 -19.47 0.95 -8.80
N LEU A 693 -18.92 0.29 -9.86
CA LEU A 693 -18.73 -1.16 -9.88
C LEU A 693 -17.97 -1.66 -8.63
N LEU A 694 -16.87 -1.01 -8.28
CA LEU A 694 -16.09 -1.39 -7.11
C LEU A 694 -16.94 -1.42 -5.83
N GLN A 695 -17.77 -0.41 -5.59
CA GLN A 695 -18.64 -0.36 -4.42
C GLN A 695 -19.75 -1.41 -4.48
N VAL A 696 -20.36 -1.64 -5.65
CA VAL A 696 -21.41 -2.66 -5.83
C VAL A 696 -20.88 -4.07 -5.57
N PHE A 697 -19.62 -4.32 -5.91
CA PHE A 697 -18.96 -5.63 -5.72
C PHE A 697 -18.21 -5.76 -4.40
N GLY A 698 -18.49 -4.89 -3.42
CA GLY A 698 -17.98 -5.06 -2.06
C GLY A 698 -16.58 -4.49 -1.82
N GLN A 699 -16.19 -3.40 -2.54
CA GLN A 699 -14.95 -2.71 -2.21
C GLN A 699 -14.94 -2.29 -0.74
N SER A 700 -13.86 -2.64 -0.05
CA SER A 700 -13.61 -2.19 1.32
C SER A 700 -13.76 -0.68 1.43
N ASP A 701 -14.50 -0.23 2.43
CA ASP A 701 -14.57 1.17 2.81
C ASP A 701 -13.32 1.64 3.58
N ARG A 702 -12.42 0.69 3.87
CA ARG A 702 -11.18 0.88 4.60
C ARG A 702 -11.36 1.56 5.97
N MET A 703 -12.50 1.30 6.61
CA MET A 703 -12.72 1.70 8.00
C MET A 703 -12.14 0.68 8.97
N LEU A 704 -12.35 -0.59 8.68
CA LEU A 704 -11.80 -1.73 9.40
C LEU A 704 -10.71 -2.42 8.56
N ILE A 705 -10.01 -3.35 9.15
CA ILE A 705 -8.97 -4.17 8.52
C ILE A 705 -9.67 -5.23 7.68
N GLU A 706 -9.17 -5.46 6.45
CA GLU A 706 -9.68 -6.51 5.54
C GLU A 706 -11.22 -6.52 5.40
N ASN A 707 -11.81 -5.32 5.25
CA ASN A 707 -13.26 -5.08 5.24
C ASN A 707 -13.85 -5.14 3.83
N SER A 708 -13.32 -5.99 2.95
CA SER A 708 -13.92 -6.29 1.66
C SER A 708 -15.07 -7.27 1.83
N ASP A 709 -16.18 -7.05 1.11
CA ASP A 709 -17.31 -7.99 1.06
C ASP A 709 -17.20 -8.82 -0.21
N ASP A 710 -16.85 -10.10 -0.05
CA ASP A 710 -16.71 -11.05 -1.16
C ASP A 710 -17.96 -11.91 -1.37
N ASP A 711 -19.03 -11.70 -0.61
CA ASP A 711 -20.29 -12.40 -0.78
C ASP A 711 -21.02 -12.00 -2.05
N GLY A 712 -21.64 -12.99 -2.71
CA GLY A 712 -22.44 -12.77 -3.91
C GLY A 712 -23.84 -12.30 -3.55
N ASN A 713 -24.34 -11.26 -4.25
CA ASN A 713 -25.71 -10.78 -4.06
C ASN A 713 -26.44 -10.50 -5.37
N VAL A 714 -27.76 -10.37 -5.29
CA VAL A 714 -28.63 -10.15 -6.46
C VAL A 714 -28.29 -8.86 -7.20
N LEU A 715 -27.86 -7.80 -6.48
CA LEU A 715 -27.51 -6.51 -7.10
C LEU A 715 -26.32 -6.65 -8.02
N GLN A 716 -25.33 -7.46 -7.64
CA GLN A 716 -24.13 -7.73 -8.46
C GLN A 716 -24.52 -8.48 -9.74
N ALA A 717 -25.37 -9.50 -9.65
CA ALA A 717 -25.88 -10.22 -10.82
C ALA A 717 -26.66 -9.28 -11.76
N LEU A 718 -27.56 -8.47 -11.23
CA LEU A 718 -28.31 -7.48 -12.00
C LEU A 718 -27.38 -6.41 -12.62
N PHE A 719 -26.30 -6.04 -11.95
CA PHE A 719 -25.30 -5.14 -12.48
C PHE A 719 -24.58 -5.73 -13.69
N LEU A 720 -24.13 -6.98 -13.63
CA LEU A 720 -23.51 -7.69 -14.74
C LEU A 720 -24.44 -7.85 -15.93
N MET A 721 -25.72 -8.08 -15.67
CA MET A 721 -26.73 -8.25 -16.72
C MET A 721 -27.08 -6.93 -17.44
N ASN A 722 -27.10 -5.79 -16.73
CA ASN A 722 -27.79 -4.59 -17.20
C ASN A 722 -26.96 -3.31 -17.17
N SER A 723 -25.74 -3.31 -16.62
CA SER A 723 -24.96 -2.09 -16.45
C SER A 723 -24.47 -1.50 -17.77
N SER A 724 -24.20 -0.22 -17.76
CA SER A 724 -23.53 0.45 -18.89
C SER A 724 -22.13 -0.12 -19.13
N GLN A 725 -21.44 -0.56 -18.11
CA GLN A 725 -20.11 -1.18 -18.19
C GLN A 725 -20.17 -2.49 -18.98
N THR A 726 -21.14 -3.35 -18.67
CA THR A 726 -21.38 -4.57 -19.44
C THR A 726 -21.68 -4.23 -20.91
N ASN A 727 -22.54 -3.24 -21.15
CA ASN A 727 -22.85 -2.80 -22.51
C ASN A 727 -21.62 -2.31 -23.30
N TRP A 728 -20.61 -1.77 -22.64
CA TRP A 728 -19.37 -1.39 -23.32
C TRP A 728 -18.54 -2.59 -23.78
N LEU A 729 -18.51 -3.66 -22.98
CA LEU A 729 -17.84 -4.90 -23.37
C LEU A 729 -18.56 -5.61 -24.51
N LEU A 730 -19.90 -5.48 -24.59
CA LEU A 730 -20.71 -5.98 -25.71
C LEU A 730 -20.51 -5.15 -26.98
N ALA A 731 -20.09 -3.88 -26.84
CA ALA A 731 -19.87 -2.99 -27.96
C ALA A 731 -18.67 -3.40 -28.81
N GLU A 732 -18.58 -2.86 -30.00
CA GLU A 732 -17.57 -3.18 -31.00
C GLU A 732 -16.12 -2.82 -30.64
N ARG A 733 -15.88 -2.28 -29.43
CA ARG A 733 -14.62 -1.64 -29.04
C ARG A 733 -13.81 -2.41 -27.99
N SER A 734 -14.31 -3.48 -27.40
CA SER A 734 -13.50 -4.30 -26.50
C SER A 734 -12.38 -5.00 -27.27
N ALA A 735 -11.21 -5.13 -26.64
CA ALA A 735 -10.04 -5.71 -27.30
C ALA A 735 -10.29 -7.11 -27.88
N PRO A 736 -10.93 -8.07 -27.17
CA PRO A 736 -11.23 -9.37 -27.74
C PRO A 736 -12.19 -9.32 -28.97
N VAL A 737 -13.08 -8.34 -29.00
CA VAL A 737 -13.97 -8.15 -30.16
C VAL A 737 -13.20 -7.62 -31.37
N MET A 738 -12.25 -6.71 -31.14
CA MET A 738 -11.38 -6.20 -32.21
C MET A 738 -10.47 -7.30 -32.77
N GLU A 739 -9.92 -8.15 -31.90
CA GLU A 739 -9.12 -9.32 -32.28
C GLU A 739 -9.99 -10.35 -33.06
N ALA A 740 -11.19 -10.66 -32.58
CA ALA A 740 -12.11 -11.59 -33.24
C ALA A 740 -12.51 -11.14 -34.65
N ARG A 741 -12.52 -9.83 -34.96
CA ARG A 741 -12.76 -9.31 -36.32
C ARG A 741 -11.66 -9.68 -37.29
N GLN A 742 -10.44 -9.90 -36.83
CA GLN A 742 -9.31 -10.30 -37.66
C GLN A 742 -9.36 -11.78 -38.05
N ALA A 743 -10.09 -12.61 -37.29
CA ALA A 743 -10.26 -14.01 -37.57
C ALA A 743 -11.16 -14.20 -38.81
N LYS A 744 -10.72 -15.07 -39.74
CA LYS A 744 -11.34 -15.27 -41.05
C LYS A 744 -12.56 -16.17 -40.99
N THR A 745 -12.63 -17.06 -40.00
CA THR A 745 -13.70 -18.06 -39.90
C THR A 745 -14.58 -17.82 -38.66
N PRO A 746 -15.86 -18.22 -38.70
CA PRO A 746 -16.73 -18.15 -37.52
C PRO A 746 -16.17 -18.88 -36.30
N GLU A 747 -15.54 -20.06 -36.53
CA GLU A 747 -14.85 -20.85 -35.49
C GLU A 747 -13.71 -20.06 -34.84
N GLY A 748 -12.84 -19.44 -35.66
CA GLY A 748 -11.75 -18.59 -35.18
C GLY A 748 -12.22 -17.36 -34.40
N LYS A 749 -13.36 -16.75 -34.82
CA LYS A 749 -13.95 -15.64 -34.07
C LYS A 749 -14.44 -16.08 -32.70
N LEU A 750 -15.13 -17.22 -32.62
CA LEU A 750 -15.61 -17.78 -31.35
C LEU A 750 -14.45 -18.17 -30.43
N GLU A 751 -13.44 -18.83 -30.97
CA GLU A 751 -12.21 -19.16 -30.23
C GLU A 751 -11.51 -17.93 -29.66
N THR A 752 -11.39 -16.85 -30.45
CA THR A 752 -10.80 -15.59 -30.01
C THR A 752 -11.58 -14.97 -28.84
N LEU A 753 -12.91 -14.98 -28.89
CA LEU A 753 -13.73 -14.49 -27.77
C LEU A 753 -13.53 -15.31 -26.51
N TYR A 754 -13.54 -16.66 -26.61
CA TYR A 754 -13.30 -17.53 -25.44
C TYR A 754 -11.93 -17.31 -24.82
N ILE A 755 -10.88 -17.23 -25.63
CA ILE A 755 -9.52 -16.95 -25.12
C ILE A 755 -9.48 -15.56 -24.46
N GLY A 756 -10.09 -14.54 -25.06
CA GLY A 756 -10.05 -13.18 -24.54
C GLY A 756 -10.83 -12.96 -23.24
N PHE A 757 -11.95 -13.65 -23.05
CA PHE A 757 -12.80 -13.51 -21.86
C PHE A 757 -12.52 -14.56 -20.78
N LEU A 758 -12.25 -15.82 -21.17
CA LEU A 758 -12.14 -16.97 -20.28
C LEU A 758 -10.75 -17.59 -20.25
N ALA A 759 -9.79 -17.05 -21.01
CA ALA A 759 -8.40 -17.52 -21.13
C ALA A 759 -8.26 -18.98 -21.61
N ARG A 760 -9.29 -19.55 -22.25
CA ARG A 760 -9.28 -20.91 -22.81
C ARG A 760 -9.98 -20.97 -24.15
N LYS A 761 -9.79 -22.06 -24.87
CA LYS A 761 -10.57 -22.38 -26.04
C LYS A 761 -11.98 -22.86 -25.66
N PRO A 762 -12.99 -22.72 -26.55
CA PRO A 762 -14.27 -23.37 -26.35
C PRO A 762 -14.10 -24.89 -26.38
N THR A 763 -14.87 -25.60 -25.58
CA THR A 763 -14.98 -27.04 -25.66
C THR A 763 -15.75 -27.47 -26.93
N THR A 764 -15.62 -28.75 -27.33
CA THR A 764 -16.36 -29.23 -28.51
C THR A 764 -17.87 -29.02 -28.37
N PRO A 765 -18.54 -29.34 -27.22
CA PRO A 765 -19.96 -29.05 -27.05
C PRO A 765 -20.30 -27.55 -27.12
N GLU A 766 -19.44 -26.64 -26.57
CA GLU A 766 -19.66 -25.21 -26.69
C GLU A 766 -19.52 -24.70 -28.13
N MET A 767 -18.56 -25.26 -28.86
CA MET A 767 -18.39 -24.92 -30.28
C MET A 767 -19.59 -25.36 -31.09
N GLU A 768 -20.04 -26.60 -30.94
CA GLU A 768 -21.21 -27.15 -31.62
C GLU A 768 -22.48 -26.37 -31.29
N ALA A 769 -22.69 -26.01 -30.06
CA ALA A 769 -23.88 -25.26 -29.63
C ALA A 769 -23.89 -23.80 -30.13
N LEU A 770 -22.76 -23.13 -30.19
CA LEU A 770 -22.71 -21.69 -30.46
C LEU A 770 -22.41 -21.31 -31.90
N LEU A 771 -21.75 -22.19 -32.64
CA LEU A 771 -21.35 -21.93 -34.03
C LEU A 771 -22.52 -21.68 -35.00
N PRO A 772 -23.65 -22.39 -34.90
CA PRO A 772 -24.83 -22.13 -35.76
C PRO A 772 -25.34 -20.71 -35.63
N TYR A 773 -25.42 -20.17 -34.41
CA TYR A 773 -25.85 -18.79 -34.18
C TYR A 773 -24.86 -17.77 -34.78
N PHE A 774 -23.59 -18.08 -34.73
CA PHE A 774 -22.54 -17.23 -35.30
C PHE A 774 -22.61 -17.17 -36.84
N LYS A 775 -23.05 -18.27 -37.48
CA LYS A 775 -23.24 -18.34 -38.94
C LYS A 775 -24.51 -17.62 -39.37
N GLU A 776 -25.56 -17.60 -38.56
CA GLU A 776 -26.85 -16.95 -38.88
C GLU A 776 -26.76 -15.42 -38.70
N ASP A 777 -26.34 -14.90 -37.57
CA ASP A 777 -26.20 -13.46 -37.28
C ASP A 777 -24.96 -13.20 -36.40
N PRO A 778 -23.79 -13.01 -36.99
CA PRO A 778 -22.53 -12.89 -36.25
C PRO A 778 -22.54 -11.78 -35.18
N GLU A 779 -23.22 -10.67 -35.42
CA GLU A 779 -23.23 -9.53 -34.51
C GLU A 779 -24.11 -9.76 -33.30
N LYS A 780 -25.30 -10.30 -33.45
CA LYS A 780 -26.16 -10.65 -32.33
C LYS A 780 -25.63 -11.84 -31.56
N ALA A 781 -25.07 -12.85 -32.23
CA ALA A 781 -24.45 -14.00 -31.60
C ALA A 781 -23.28 -13.56 -30.72
N ARG A 782 -22.38 -12.71 -31.23
CA ARG A 782 -21.27 -12.14 -30.46
C ARG A 782 -21.76 -11.47 -29.19
N GLN A 783 -22.71 -10.55 -29.28
CA GLN A 783 -23.23 -9.82 -28.11
C GLN A 783 -23.83 -10.76 -27.06
N ARG A 784 -24.64 -11.76 -27.49
CA ARG A 784 -25.23 -12.73 -26.59
C ARG A 784 -24.21 -13.64 -25.93
N ILE A 785 -23.19 -14.08 -26.68
CA ILE A 785 -22.14 -14.95 -26.18
C ILE A 785 -21.29 -14.20 -25.17
N ILE A 786 -20.84 -12.95 -25.43
CA ILE A 786 -20.09 -12.15 -24.48
C ILE A 786 -20.94 -11.90 -23.22
N TRP A 787 -22.21 -11.56 -23.39
CA TRP A 787 -23.11 -11.36 -22.26
C TRP A 787 -23.24 -12.64 -21.41
N ALA A 788 -23.37 -13.80 -22.04
CA ALA A 788 -23.40 -15.08 -21.34
C ALA A 788 -22.10 -15.35 -20.61
N MET A 789 -20.93 -15.17 -21.25
CA MET A 789 -19.62 -15.37 -20.63
C MET A 789 -19.43 -14.53 -19.37
N LEU A 790 -19.77 -13.23 -19.42
CA LEU A 790 -19.65 -12.32 -18.29
C LEU A 790 -20.52 -12.71 -17.08
N ASN A 791 -21.60 -13.48 -17.33
CA ASN A 791 -22.51 -13.94 -16.30
C ASN A 791 -22.27 -15.40 -15.89
N THR A 792 -21.18 -16.04 -16.34
CA THR A 792 -20.79 -17.38 -15.89
C THR A 792 -19.97 -17.32 -14.60
N GLN A 793 -20.06 -18.37 -13.80
CA GLN A 793 -19.16 -18.58 -12.66
C GLN A 793 -17.69 -18.56 -13.10
N GLN A 794 -17.38 -19.10 -14.28
CA GLN A 794 -16.02 -19.14 -14.82
C GLN A 794 -15.41 -17.77 -15.04
N PHE A 795 -16.24 -16.73 -15.33
CA PHE A 795 -15.74 -15.36 -15.44
C PHE A 795 -15.53 -14.69 -14.09
N ILE A 796 -16.41 -14.96 -13.11
CA ILE A 796 -16.45 -14.21 -11.84
C ILE A 796 -15.58 -14.87 -10.76
N PHE A 797 -15.36 -16.18 -10.84
CA PHE A 797 -14.62 -16.93 -9.81
C PHE A 797 -13.20 -17.27 -10.24
N ILE A 798 -12.33 -17.43 -9.25
CA ILE A 798 -10.97 -17.94 -9.37
C ILE A 798 -11.05 -19.46 -9.16
N GLN A 799 -10.79 -20.19 -10.24
CA GLN A 799 -10.86 -21.66 -10.27
C GLN A 799 -9.50 -22.28 -10.03
#